data_7355c3e96cdb4d31449672585f14b94b
#
_entry.id   7355c3e96cdb4d31449672585f14b94b
#
_cell.length_a   1.000
_cell.length_b   1.000
_cell.length_c   1.000
_cell.angle_alpha   90.00
_cell.angle_beta   90.00
_cell.angle_gamma   90.00
#
_symmetry.space_group_name_H-M   'P 1'
#
loop_
_entity.id
_entity.type
_entity.pdbx_description
1 polymer ?
#
loop_
_entity_poly.entity_id
_entity_poly.type
_entity_poly.pdbx_seq_one_letter_code
_entity_poly.pdbx_strand_id
1 'polypeptide(L)'
;MEKNVVAVIGPQSSGIGHVISHVVNELHVPLLSFAATDPTLSASEYPYFLRSTMSDYFQMHAVASIVDYYQWKEVTAIFVDDDYGRGAVAALSDALALSRARISYKAAIPPNSNAATINDVLFRANMMESRVFVVHVNPDAGMRIFSIANKLRMMDSGYVWIVTDWLAAVMDSSMSGDLKTMSYMQGLIVLRQHFPDSETKREFISKWNNVARNRSIASGLNSYGFYAYDSVWIVAHAIDQLLDNGEEINFSADPRLHDSMNSTLRLSALKLFDSGEQLLQQLLLTNFTGLTGQLQFDSDRNLVRPAYDILNIGGSVPHLIGYWSNYSGLSVAAPEILYEKQPNTSTSAQRLKNVVWPGHSASKPKGWVFPNNGQPLRVGVPNKPSFKELVSRDTGPDNVTGYCIEIFNAAIKLLPYPVPCQFIVIGDGLKNPNYDDIINMVAANLNVPESHLVPLNTIDEYADALNRGPKDGGVAAIVDEMPYIEIFLSYHCNFRIVGQEFTKEGWGFAFQRDSPLAADMSTAILQLSESGQLQRIHDEWFSRSSCSSDDSEMGATRLGLGSFWGLFLMCALICVFALVMFFARVCWQYSKYSGSEEPDEPKDDSAGTAEIAAEAVAEMQRRRPKRLGSFKELMQFVDKKEEEVRKSMKRRPSEKDNQGVGSSDAQSVA
;
A
#
# COMPACT_ATOMS: atom_id res chain seq x y z
N MET A 1 31.22 -7.08 -42.23
CA MET A 1 31.68 -8.47 -42.02
C MET A 1 32.58 -9.01 -43.13
N GLU A 2 33.03 -8.20 -44.07
CA GLU A 2 34.11 -8.59 -45.02
C GLU A 2 35.46 -8.84 -44.32
N LYS A 3 35.57 -8.45 -43.04
CA LYS A 3 36.72 -8.75 -42.16
C LYS A 3 36.30 -9.87 -41.22
N ASN A 4 37.22 -10.75 -40.88
CA ASN A 4 37.02 -11.81 -39.89
C ASN A 4 36.71 -11.21 -38.53
N VAL A 5 35.42 -11.19 -38.13
CA VAL A 5 34.92 -10.58 -36.89
C VAL A 5 34.66 -11.69 -35.87
N VAL A 6 35.35 -11.65 -34.75
CA VAL A 6 35.26 -12.68 -33.70
C VAL A 6 34.13 -12.41 -32.70
N ALA A 7 33.75 -11.15 -32.50
CA ALA A 7 32.63 -10.77 -31.66
C ALA A 7 32.07 -9.41 -32.10
N VAL A 8 30.82 -9.15 -31.84
CA VAL A 8 30.17 -7.85 -32.08
C VAL A 8 29.78 -7.24 -30.73
N ILE A 9 30.23 -6.00 -30.44
CA ILE A 9 29.83 -5.23 -29.26
C ILE A 9 28.79 -4.22 -29.69
N GLY A 10 27.59 -4.30 -29.13
CA GLY A 10 26.40 -3.56 -29.51
C GLY A 10 25.27 -4.52 -29.87
N PRO A 11 24.17 -4.04 -30.48
CA PRO A 11 23.80 -2.66 -30.72
C PRO A 11 23.24 -1.97 -29.45
N GLN A 12 22.93 -0.68 -29.57
CA GLN A 12 22.22 0.05 -28.51
C GLN A 12 20.72 -0.22 -28.55
N SER A 13 20.13 -0.37 -29.74
CA SER A 13 18.69 -0.55 -29.93
C SER A 13 18.31 -2.03 -29.88
N SER A 14 17.25 -2.36 -29.12
CA SER A 14 16.70 -3.73 -29.06
C SER A 14 16.18 -4.20 -30.41
N GLY A 15 15.46 -3.38 -31.18
CA GLY A 15 14.99 -3.74 -32.52
C GLY A 15 16.14 -4.06 -33.50
N ILE A 16 17.26 -3.31 -33.43
CA ILE A 16 18.46 -3.66 -34.20
C ILE A 16 19.10 -4.92 -33.61
N GLY A 17 19.02 -5.14 -32.31
CA GLY A 17 19.46 -6.37 -31.64
C GLY A 17 18.83 -7.61 -32.25
N HIS A 18 17.51 -7.61 -32.44
CA HIS A 18 16.78 -8.70 -33.08
C HIS A 18 17.29 -8.98 -34.51
N VAL A 19 17.41 -7.93 -35.31
CA VAL A 19 17.88 -8.08 -36.72
C VAL A 19 19.31 -8.63 -36.79
N ILE A 20 20.23 -8.07 -35.98
CA ILE A 20 21.63 -8.52 -36.02
C ILE A 20 21.77 -9.92 -35.44
N SER A 21 20.99 -10.27 -34.41
CA SER A 21 21.03 -11.60 -33.78
C SER A 21 20.78 -12.73 -34.78
N HIS A 22 19.86 -12.56 -35.73
CA HIS A 22 19.65 -13.55 -36.77
C HIS A 22 20.91 -13.75 -37.64
N VAL A 23 21.59 -12.66 -37.99
CA VAL A 23 22.80 -12.74 -38.82
C VAL A 23 23.98 -13.37 -38.06
N VAL A 24 24.21 -12.95 -36.81
CA VAL A 24 25.33 -13.47 -36.02
C VAL A 24 25.12 -14.91 -35.59
N ASN A 25 23.86 -15.33 -35.38
CA ASN A 25 23.55 -16.74 -35.12
C ASN A 25 23.99 -17.64 -36.28
N GLU A 26 23.67 -17.26 -37.52
CA GLU A 26 24.08 -18.02 -38.72
C GLU A 26 25.60 -18.03 -38.92
N LEU A 27 26.29 -16.98 -38.43
CA LEU A 27 27.75 -16.85 -38.57
C LEU A 27 28.52 -17.37 -37.33
N HIS A 28 27.84 -17.84 -36.32
CA HIS A 28 28.37 -18.26 -35.02
C HIS A 28 29.21 -17.19 -34.31
N VAL A 29 28.87 -15.92 -34.51
CA VAL A 29 29.60 -14.78 -33.90
C VAL A 29 28.90 -14.29 -32.66
N PRO A 30 29.51 -14.33 -31.46
CA PRO A 30 28.90 -13.79 -30.28
C PRO A 30 28.59 -12.30 -30.41
N LEU A 31 27.36 -11.92 -29.97
CA LEU A 31 26.85 -10.55 -29.95
C LEU A 31 26.63 -10.12 -28.52
N LEU A 32 27.45 -9.19 -28.02
CA LEU A 32 27.35 -8.66 -26.67
C LEU A 32 26.79 -7.25 -26.68
N SER A 33 25.53 -7.10 -26.29
CA SER A 33 24.89 -5.77 -26.22
C SER A 33 25.10 -5.11 -24.85
N PHE A 34 25.47 -3.82 -24.86
CA PHE A 34 25.61 -2.97 -23.67
C PHE A 34 24.34 -2.15 -23.36
N ALA A 35 23.29 -2.25 -24.18
CA ALA A 35 22.12 -1.38 -24.04
C ALA A 35 20.79 -1.95 -24.55
N ALA A 36 20.76 -3.08 -25.29
CA ALA A 36 19.51 -3.72 -25.70
C ALA A 36 18.91 -4.50 -24.54
N THR A 37 17.84 -3.97 -23.95
CA THR A 37 17.25 -4.45 -22.70
C THR A 37 16.00 -5.30 -22.87
N ASP A 38 15.45 -5.40 -24.09
CA ASP A 38 14.23 -6.16 -24.39
C ASP A 38 14.33 -7.60 -23.87
N PRO A 39 13.38 -8.06 -23.01
CA PRO A 39 13.40 -9.43 -22.49
C PRO A 39 13.27 -10.52 -23.55
N THR A 40 12.68 -10.22 -24.71
CA THR A 40 12.51 -11.19 -25.81
C THR A 40 13.82 -11.54 -26.53
N LEU A 41 14.87 -10.73 -26.37
CA LEU A 41 16.24 -11.08 -26.76
C LEU A 41 16.79 -12.14 -25.78
N SER A 42 16.29 -13.35 -25.85
CA SER A 42 16.60 -14.46 -24.96
C SER A 42 17.58 -15.46 -25.56
N ALA A 43 18.26 -16.22 -24.70
CA ALA A 43 19.19 -17.26 -25.12
C ALA A 43 18.53 -18.40 -25.91
N SER A 44 17.24 -18.66 -25.66
CA SER A 44 16.47 -19.70 -26.37
C SER A 44 16.18 -19.35 -27.82
N GLU A 45 16.00 -18.06 -28.12
CA GLU A 45 15.71 -17.58 -29.47
C GLU A 45 16.98 -17.16 -30.23
N TYR A 46 17.92 -16.56 -29.48
CA TYR A 46 19.18 -16.04 -30.04
C TYR A 46 20.40 -16.64 -29.33
N PRO A 47 20.85 -17.85 -29.70
CA PRO A 47 21.92 -18.57 -29.02
C PRO A 47 23.24 -17.83 -28.89
N TYR A 48 23.56 -16.91 -29.79
CA TYR A 48 24.80 -16.12 -29.75
C TYR A 48 24.63 -14.71 -29.17
N PHE A 49 23.43 -14.37 -28.68
CA PHE A 49 23.17 -13.09 -28.04
C PHE A 49 23.47 -13.12 -26.54
N LEU A 50 24.18 -12.10 -26.07
CA LEU A 50 24.40 -11.78 -24.64
C LEU A 50 24.18 -10.29 -24.40
N ARG A 51 23.90 -9.95 -23.15
CA ARG A 51 23.84 -8.54 -22.72
C ARG A 51 24.69 -8.31 -21.48
N SER A 52 25.50 -7.25 -21.48
CA SER A 52 26.22 -6.76 -20.30
C SER A 52 25.40 -5.74 -19.50
N THR A 53 24.21 -5.33 -19.98
CA THR A 53 23.25 -4.49 -19.30
C THR A 53 22.14 -5.33 -18.65
N MET A 54 21.31 -4.71 -17.80
CA MET A 54 20.19 -5.39 -17.17
C MET A 54 19.02 -5.53 -18.14
N SER A 55 18.33 -6.68 -18.11
CA SER A 55 17.09 -6.89 -18.85
C SER A 55 15.95 -6.05 -18.27
N ASP A 56 15.07 -5.55 -19.13
CA ASP A 56 13.83 -4.87 -18.71
C ASP A 56 12.90 -5.77 -17.87
N TYR A 57 13.07 -7.09 -17.92
CA TYR A 57 12.42 -8.01 -17.00
C TYR A 57 12.61 -7.56 -15.53
N PHE A 58 13.84 -7.31 -15.11
CA PHE A 58 14.13 -6.90 -13.74
C PHE A 58 13.64 -5.47 -13.44
N GLN A 59 13.74 -4.59 -14.43
CA GLN A 59 13.25 -3.22 -14.29
C GLN A 59 11.74 -3.17 -14.07
N MET A 60 10.99 -3.99 -14.80
CA MET A 60 9.53 -4.07 -14.65
C MET A 60 9.11 -4.73 -13.34
N HIS A 61 9.91 -5.65 -12.79
CA HIS A 61 9.72 -6.16 -11.44
C HIS A 61 9.99 -5.10 -10.36
N ALA A 62 10.97 -4.22 -10.57
CA ALA A 62 11.19 -3.08 -9.70
C ALA A 62 10.00 -2.10 -9.72
N VAL A 63 9.46 -1.80 -10.92
CA VAL A 63 8.23 -0.99 -11.07
C VAL A 63 7.06 -1.64 -10.35
N ALA A 64 6.82 -2.93 -10.57
CA ALA A 64 5.73 -3.66 -9.92
C ALA A 64 5.86 -3.67 -8.39
N SER A 65 7.09 -3.80 -7.87
CA SER A 65 7.36 -3.71 -6.44
C SER A 65 7.02 -2.32 -5.86
N ILE A 66 7.28 -1.23 -6.60
CA ILE A 66 6.89 0.13 -6.20
C ILE A 66 5.37 0.27 -6.21
N VAL A 67 4.69 -0.24 -7.24
CA VAL A 67 3.22 -0.22 -7.35
C VAL A 67 2.59 -0.96 -6.18
N ASP A 68 3.10 -2.14 -5.83
CA ASP A 68 2.62 -2.92 -4.69
C ASP A 68 2.91 -2.25 -3.35
N TYR A 69 4.09 -1.67 -3.16
CA TYR A 69 4.44 -0.93 -1.94
C TYR A 69 3.45 0.20 -1.63
N TYR A 70 3.02 0.92 -2.68
CA TYR A 70 2.03 1.98 -2.55
C TYR A 70 0.58 1.47 -2.66
N GLN A 71 0.36 0.17 -2.81
CA GLN A 71 -0.96 -0.46 -2.88
C GLN A 71 -1.84 0.08 -4.03
N TRP A 72 -1.21 0.45 -5.16
CA TRP A 72 -1.96 0.76 -6.38
C TRP A 72 -2.31 -0.54 -7.11
N LYS A 73 -3.52 -0.61 -7.67
CA LYS A 73 -4.01 -1.82 -8.35
C LYS A 73 -4.08 -1.69 -9.86
N GLU A 74 -4.03 -0.47 -10.36
CA GLU A 74 -4.11 -0.19 -11.79
C GLU A 74 -3.04 0.80 -12.21
N VAL A 75 -2.39 0.53 -13.32
CA VAL A 75 -1.42 1.41 -13.94
C VAL A 75 -1.74 1.64 -15.42
N THR A 76 -1.38 2.81 -15.93
CA THR A 76 -1.36 3.11 -17.37
C THR A 76 0.08 3.00 -17.87
N ALA A 77 0.35 2.09 -18.79
CA ALA A 77 1.66 1.95 -19.42
C ALA A 77 1.77 2.84 -20.66
N ILE A 78 2.71 3.80 -20.64
CA ILE A 78 3.06 4.65 -21.78
C ILE A 78 4.37 4.13 -22.37
N PHE A 79 4.37 3.69 -23.59
CA PHE A 79 5.52 3.03 -24.22
C PHE A 79 5.62 3.32 -25.72
N VAL A 80 6.81 3.20 -26.28
CA VAL A 80 7.00 3.25 -27.73
C VAL A 80 6.53 1.92 -28.34
N ASP A 81 5.78 1.97 -29.43
CA ASP A 81 5.20 0.81 -30.10
C ASP A 81 6.21 0.12 -31.02
N ASP A 82 7.28 -0.36 -30.43
CA ASP A 82 8.34 -1.17 -31.03
C ASP A 82 8.66 -2.39 -30.15
N ASP A 83 9.64 -3.21 -30.52
CA ASP A 83 10.00 -4.42 -29.79
C ASP A 83 10.46 -4.08 -28.36
N TYR A 84 11.24 -3.01 -28.18
CA TYR A 84 11.69 -2.53 -26.87
C TYR A 84 10.50 -2.22 -25.94
N GLY A 85 9.53 -1.43 -26.42
CA GLY A 85 8.37 -1.05 -25.61
C GLY A 85 7.40 -2.20 -25.38
N ARG A 86 7.15 -3.05 -26.39
CA ARG A 86 6.21 -4.19 -26.27
C ARG A 86 6.72 -5.26 -25.32
N GLY A 87 8.00 -5.62 -25.41
CA GLY A 87 8.64 -6.62 -24.55
C GLY A 87 8.60 -6.19 -23.07
N ALA A 88 8.93 -4.93 -22.80
CA ALA A 88 8.88 -4.38 -21.45
C ALA A 88 7.44 -4.34 -20.88
N VAL A 89 6.44 -3.96 -21.69
CA VAL A 89 5.03 -3.93 -21.23
C VAL A 89 4.49 -5.33 -20.96
N ALA A 90 4.92 -6.34 -21.73
CA ALA A 90 4.59 -7.74 -21.42
C ALA A 90 5.17 -8.15 -20.06
N ALA A 91 6.47 -7.91 -19.83
CA ALA A 91 7.12 -8.19 -18.55
C ALA A 91 6.48 -7.41 -17.38
N LEU A 92 6.05 -6.14 -17.60
CA LEU A 92 5.33 -5.37 -16.58
C LEU A 92 3.98 -6.00 -16.24
N SER A 93 3.24 -6.48 -17.26
CA SER A 93 1.95 -7.13 -17.03
C SER A 93 2.09 -8.37 -16.16
N ASP A 94 3.11 -9.20 -16.43
CA ASP A 94 3.39 -10.41 -15.67
C ASP A 94 3.84 -10.10 -14.24
N ALA A 95 4.73 -9.11 -14.07
CA ALA A 95 5.20 -8.68 -12.77
C ALA A 95 4.07 -8.09 -11.88
N LEU A 96 3.17 -7.29 -12.46
CA LEU A 96 2.02 -6.72 -11.76
C LEU A 96 1.01 -7.79 -11.33
N ALA A 97 0.83 -8.84 -12.14
CA ALA A 97 -0.09 -9.93 -11.82
C ALA A 97 0.29 -10.62 -10.49
N LEU A 98 1.58 -10.71 -10.15
CA LEU A 98 2.07 -11.29 -8.89
C LEU A 98 1.55 -10.54 -7.66
N SER A 99 1.33 -9.22 -7.75
CA SER A 99 0.81 -8.37 -6.68
C SER A 99 -0.68 -8.00 -6.85
N ARG A 100 -1.39 -8.73 -7.73
CA ARG A 100 -2.80 -8.49 -8.04
C ARG A 100 -3.05 -7.06 -8.51
N ALA A 101 -2.10 -6.49 -9.23
CA ALA A 101 -2.23 -5.25 -9.96
C ALA A 101 -2.29 -5.55 -11.48
N ARG A 102 -2.73 -4.58 -12.27
CA ARG A 102 -2.86 -4.77 -13.72
C ARG A 102 -2.58 -3.48 -14.50
N ILE A 103 -2.26 -3.65 -15.78
CA ILE A 103 -2.26 -2.53 -16.72
C ILE A 103 -3.72 -2.32 -17.16
N SER A 104 -4.32 -1.20 -16.74
CA SER A 104 -5.69 -0.84 -17.14
C SER A 104 -5.75 -0.20 -18.53
N TYR A 105 -4.68 0.47 -18.95
CA TYR A 105 -4.60 1.09 -20.26
C TYR A 105 -3.16 1.05 -20.82
N LYS A 106 -3.04 0.65 -22.09
CA LYS A 106 -1.78 0.62 -22.85
C LYS A 106 -1.74 1.81 -23.81
N ALA A 107 -0.98 2.83 -23.47
CA ALA A 107 -0.81 4.04 -24.25
C ALA A 107 0.42 3.91 -25.18
N ALA A 108 0.23 3.22 -26.30
CA ALA A 108 1.27 3.00 -27.28
C ALA A 108 1.54 4.26 -28.12
N ILE A 109 2.79 4.68 -28.19
CA ILE A 109 3.26 5.82 -28.97
C ILE A 109 3.99 5.28 -30.20
N PRO A 110 3.52 5.54 -31.41
CA PRO A 110 4.23 5.11 -32.61
C PRO A 110 5.67 5.66 -32.66
N PRO A 111 6.64 4.90 -33.14
CA PRO A 111 8.02 5.39 -33.31
C PRO A 111 8.07 6.70 -34.11
N ASN A 112 8.97 7.59 -33.74
CA ASN A 112 9.15 8.92 -34.38
C ASN A 112 7.91 9.81 -34.39
N SER A 113 7.00 9.64 -33.43
CA SER A 113 5.78 10.44 -33.30
C SER A 113 6.07 11.94 -33.11
N ASN A 114 5.23 12.76 -33.73
CA ASN A 114 5.23 14.20 -33.51
C ASN A 114 4.50 14.58 -32.20
N ALA A 115 4.58 15.86 -31.82
CA ALA A 115 3.98 16.35 -30.59
C ALA A 115 2.44 16.21 -30.57
N ALA A 116 1.76 16.32 -31.71
CA ALA A 116 0.31 16.17 -31.80
C ALA A 116 -0.13 14.73 -31.49
N THR A 117 0.53 13.74 -32.07
CA THR A 117 0.27 12.32 -31.81
C THR A 117 0.48 11.99 -30.34
N ILE A 118 1.58 12.46 -29.73
CA ILE A 118 1.85 12.25 -28.31
C ILE A 118 0.76 12.90 -27.45
N ASN A 119 0.33 14.13 -27.80
CA ASN A 119 -0.75 14.82 -27.10
C ASN A 119 -2.05 14.02 -27.13
N ASP A 120 -2.43 13.46 -28.27
CA ASP A 120 -3.66 12.65 -28.40
C ASP A 120 -3.59 11.36 -27.58
N VAL A 121 -2.42 10.72 -27.53
CA VAL A 121 -2.21 9.51 -26.70
C VAL A 121 -2.32 9.85 -25.23
N LEU A 122 -1.66 10.93 -24.76
CA LEU A 122 -1.72 11.38 -23.38
C LEU A 122 -3.12 11.86 -22.97
N PHE A 123 -3.81 12.58 -23.86
CA PHE A 123 -5.19 13.00 -23.62
C PHE A 123 -6.09 11.79 -23.38
N ARG A 124 -6.01 10.75 -24.24
CA ARG A 124 -6.77 9.52 -24.04
C ARG A 124 -6.38 8.79 -22.76
N ALA A 125 -5.09 8.71 -22.44
CA ALA A 125 -4.62 8.13 -21.19
C ALA A 125 -5.15 8.88 -19.95
N ASN A 126 -5.26 10.20 -20.03
CA ASN A 126 -5.81 11.04 -18.96
C ASN A 126 -7.33 10.88 -18.76
N MET A 127 -8.04 10.37 -19.75
CA MET A 127 -9.47 10.06 -19.63
C MET A 127 -9.76 8.73 -18.92
N MET A 128 -8.73 7.90 -18.68
CA MET A 128 -8.86 6.62 -17.99
C MET A 128 -8.90 6.80 -16.47
N GLU A 129 -9.22 5.73 -15.77
CA GLU A 129 -9.35 5.74 -14.30
C GLU A 129 -8.01 5.83 -13.58
N SER A 130 -7.00 5.12 -14.06
CA SER A 130 -5.67 5.10 -13.44
C SER A 130 -4.99 6.47 -13.54
N ARG A 131 -4.37 6.88 -12.44
CA ARG A 131 -3.49 8.05 -12.33
C ARG A 131 -2.03 7.67 -12.08
N VAL A 132 -1.72 6.38 -12.17
CA VAL A 132 -0.36 5.85 -12.07
C VAL A 132 0.15 5.56 -13.48
N PHE A 133 1.11 6.34 -13.93
CA PHE A 133 1.70 6.24 -15.26
C PHE A 133 3.09 5.63 -15.18
N VAL A 134 3.31 4.54 -15.91
CA VAL A 134 4.63 3.93 -16.10
C VAL A 134 5.12 4.30 -17.48
N VAL A 135 6.26 4.99 -17.57
CA VAL A 135 6.80 5.54 -18.83
C VAL A 135 8.05 4.78 -19.24
N HIS A 136 7.94 4.00 -20.31
CA HIS A 136 9.03 3.24 -20.89
C HIS A 136 9.16 3.56 -22.39
N VAL A 137 10.02 4.52 -22.70
CA VAL A 137 10.13 5.12 -24.03
C VAL A 137 11.58 5.47 -24.34
N ASN A 138 11.84 5.82 -25.60
CA ASN A 138 13.12 6.40 -25.99
C ASN A 138 13.27 7.84 -25.46
N PRO A 139 14.49 8.31 -25.17
CA PRO A 139 14.74 9.64 -24.59
C PRO A 139 14.06 10.78 -25.32
N ASP A 140 14.09 10.79 -26.65
CA ASP A 140 13.50 11.86 -27.48
C ASP A 140 11.98 11.95 -27.32
N ALA A 141 11.30 10.82 -27.28
CA ALA A 141 9.85 10.76 -27.04
C ALA A 141 9.53 11.15 -25.59
N GLY A 142 10.34 10.68 -24.62
CA GLY A 142 10.12 10.91 -23.20
C GLY A 142 10.17 12.36 -22.80
N MET A 143 11.15 13.12 -23.29
CA MET A 143 11.26 14.55 -22.99
C MET A 143 10.05 15.34 -23.53
N ARG A 144 9.50 14.93 -24.68
CA ARG A 144 8.27 15.53 -25.24
C ARG A 144 7.03 15.15 -24.42
N ILE A 145 6.95 13.91 -23.92
CA ILE A 145 5.86 13.44 -23.06
C ILE A 145 5.69 14.37 -21.86
N PHE A 146 6.74 14.64 -21.09
CA PHE A 146 6.64 15.47 -19.89
C PHE A 146 6.29 16.92 -20.20
N SER A 147 6.81 17.48 -21.29
CA SER A 147 6.43 18.82 -21.73
C SER A 147 4.94 18.91 -22.07
N ILE A 148 4.37 17.88 -22.71
CA ILE A 148 2.95 17.82 -23.07
C ILE A 148 2.10 17.50 -21.83
N ALA A 149 2.53 16.57 -21.00
CA ALA A 149 1.85 16.21 -19.74
C ALA A 149 1.68 17.44 -18.84
N ASN A 150 2.72 18.30 -18.75
CA ASN A 150 2.61 19.56 -18.02
C ASN A 150 1.55 20.50 -18.61
N LYS A 151 1.45 20.60 -19.93
CA LYS A 151 0.39 21.40 -20.60
C LYS A 151 -1.00 20.85 -20.34
N LEU A 152 -1.13 19.52 -20.25
CA LEU A 152 -2.38 18.82 -19.95
C LEU A 152 -2.70 18.77 -18.44
N ARG A 153 -1.91 19.43 -17.60
CA ARG A 153 -2.02 19.41 -16.13
C ARG A 153 -1.93 18.03 -15.50
N MET A 154 -1.27 17.09 -16.17
CA MET A 154 -1.02 15.75 -15.66
C MET A 154 0.18 15.69 -14.69
N MET A 155 0.81 16.86 -14.41
CA MET A 155 1.88 17.02 -13.43
C MET A 155 1.40 17.69 -12.14
N ASP A 156 0.09 17.89 -12.00
CA ASP A 156 -0.54 18.43 -10.78
C ASP A 156 -0.68 17.33 -9.71
N SER A 157 -1.19 17.68 -8.52
CA SER A 157 -1.43 16.73 -7.43
C SER A 157 -2.42 15.63 -7.84
N GLY A 158 -2.22 14.41 -7.30
CA GLY A 158 -3.06 13.25 -7.59
C GLY A 158 -2.51 12.32 -8.67
N TYR A 159 -1.53 12.76 -9.46
CA TYR A 159 -0.85 11.94 -10.45
C TYR A 159 0.40 11.26 -9.89
N VAL A 160 0.74 10.12 -10.47
CA VAL A 160 1.96 9.37 -10.19
C VAL A 160 2.66 9.03 -11.50
N TRP A 161 3.95 9.28 -11.56
CA TRP A 161 4.77 8.98 -12.72
C TRP A 161 5.97 8.13 -12.28
N ILE A 162 6.07 6.92 -12.80
CA ILE A 162 7.20 6.02 -12.62
C ILE A 162 7.90 5.91 -13.97
N VAL A 163 9.16 6.29 -14.00
CA VAL A 163 9.93 6.39 -15.24
C VAL A 163 11.10 5.40 -15.18
N THR A 164 11.28 4.69 -16.26
CA THR A 164 12.35 3.72 -16.40
C THR A 164 13.72 4.40 -16.59
N ASP A 165 14.78 3.65 -16.63
CA ASP A 165 16.18 4.10 -16.53
C ASP A 165 16.66 5.04 -17.64
N TRP A 166 15.93 5.10 -18.77
CA TRP A 166 16.27 6.03 -19.86
C TRP A 166 16.34 7.50 -19.39
N LEU A 167 15.46 7.91 -18.45
CA LEU A 167 15.48 9.27 -17.95
C LEU A 167 16.71 9.51 -17.05
N ALA A 168 17.07 8.55 -16.23
CA ALA A 168 18.29 8.63 -15.42
C ALA A 168 19.53 8.75 -16.33
N ALA A 169 19.59 7.97 -17.40
CA ALA A 169 20.67 8.04 -18.38
C ALA A 169 20.77 9.42 -19.05
N VAL A 170 19.62 10.05 -19.38
CA VAL A 170 19.58 11.42 -19.90
C VAL A 170 20.08 12.43 -18.86
N MET A 171 19.63 12.32 -17.62
CA MET A 171 20.04 13.22 -16.52
C MET A 171 21.54 13.11 -16.26
N ASP A 172 22.09 11.89 -16.21
CA ASP A 172 23.51 11.65 -16.00
C ASP A 172 24.37 12.15 -17.18
N SER A 173 23.83 12.13 -18.41
CA SER A 173 24.48 12.66 -19.61
C SER A 173 24.51 14.18 -19.69
N SER A 174 23.60 14.85 -18.99
CA SER A 174 23.44 16.30 -19.06
C SER A 174 24.41 17.00 -18.14
N MET A 175 25.48 17.58 -18.68
CA MET A 175 26.50 18.32 -17.88
C MET A 175 26.00 19.64 -17.30
N SER A 176 24.96 20.23 -17.87
CA SER A 176 24.25 21.40 -17.35
C SER A 176 22.77 21.05 -17.25
N GLY A 177 22.29 20.80 -16.03
CA GLY A 177 20.87 20.58 -15.82
C GLY A 177 20.07 21.76 -16.40
N ASP A 178 19.32 21.51 -17.44
CA ASP A 178 18.36 22.50 -17.94
C ASP A 178 17.28 22.69 -16.88
N LEU A 179 17.44 23.73 -16.06
CA LEU A 179 16.56 24.08 -14.95
C LEU A 179 15.08 24.17 -15.38
N LYS A 180 14.83 24.54 -16.63
CA LYS A 180 13.45 24.59 -17.16
C LYS A 180 12.88 23.18 -17.35
N THR A 181 13.66 22.26 -17.85
CA THR A 181 13.26 20.87 -18.05
C THR A 181 13.00 20.18 -16.71
N MET A 182 13.84 20.43 -15.70
CA MET A 182 13.66 19.87 -14.36
C MET A 182 12.42 20.42 -13.64
N SER A 183 11.98 21.64 -13.94
CA SER A 183 10.85 22.26 -13.25
C SER A 183 9.51 21.55 -13.46
N TYR A 184 9.27 20.99 -14.64
CA TYR A 184 8.03 20.25 -14.93
C TYR A 184 8.15 18.73 -14.75
N MET A 185 9.31 18.25 -14.28
CA MET A 185 9.53 16.84 -13.90
C MET A 185 9.44 16.61 -12.40
N GLN A 186 8.96 17.59 -11.64
CA GLN A 186 8.86 17.46 -10.19
C GLN A 186 7.86 16.38 -9.79
N GLY A 187 8.25 15.55 -8.84
CA GLY A 187 7.42 14.47 -8.33
C GLY A 187 7.57 13.12 -9.04
N LEU A 188 8.41 13.04 -10.08
CA LEU A 188 8.67 11.77 -10.75
C LEU A 188 9.43 10.80 -9.85
N ILE A 189 9.09 9.52 -9.93
CA ILE A 189 9.92 8.40 -9.47
C ILE A 189 10.69 7.88 -10.67
N VAL A 190 12.00 7.81 -10.59
CA VAL A 190 12.89 7.41 -11.67
C VAL A 190 13.73 6.22 -11.23
N LEU A 191 13.75 5.17 -12.02
CA LEU A 191 14.67 4.06 -11.84
C LEU A 191 16.02 4.41 -12.47
N ARG A 192 17.11 4.10 -11.78
CA ARG A 192 18.47 4.18 -12.30
C ARG A 192 19.18 2.88 -12.02
N GLN A 193 19.86 2.34 -12.98
CA GLN A 193 20.65 1.13 -12.79
C GLN A 193 21.70 1.36 -11.68
N HIS A 194 21.74 0.47 -10.72
CA HIS A 194 22.62 0.59 -9.56
C HIS A 194 24.02 0.08 -9.89
N PHE A 195 25.02 0.89 -9.61
CA PHE A 195 26.42 0.53 -9.74
C PHE A 195 27.15 0.78 -8.42
N PRO A 196 27.84 -0.21 -7.85
CA PRO A 196 28.59 -0.04 -6.63
C PRO A 196 29.68 1.04 -6.80
N ASP A 197 29.99 1.72 -5.73
CA ASP A 197 31.10 2.68 -5.74
C ASP A 197 32.43 1.94 -5.61
N SER A 198 33.36 2.17 -6.56
CA SER A 198 34.70 1.59 -6.57
C SER A 198 35.76 2.62 -6.93
N GLU A 199 36.99 2.36 -6.51
CA GLU A 199 38.12 3.22 -6.85
C GLU A 199 38.34 3.28 -8.36
N THR A 200 38.27 2.13 -9.04
CA THR A 200 38.40 2.02 -10.50
C THR A 200 37.38 2.86 -11.23
N LYS A 201 36.13 2.85 -10.75
CA LYS A 201 35.03 3.66 -11.31
C LYS A 201 35.31 5.16 -11.13
N ARG A 202 35.73 5.58 -9.94
CA ARG A 202 36.09 6.99 -9.68
C ARG A 202 37.26 7.47 -10.56
N GLU A 203 38.29 6.64 -10.72
CA GLU A 203 39.41 6.94 -11.63
C GLU A 203 38.97 7.05 -13.09
N PHE A 204 38.11 6.10 -13.55
CA PHE A 204 37.57 6.13 -14.90
C PHE A 204 36.78 7.42 -15.16
N ILE A 205 35.89 7.80 -14.25
CA ILE A 205 35.12 9.05 -14.34
C ILE A 205 36.04 10.26 -14.42
N SER A 206 37.12 10.28 -13.61
CA SER A 206 38.12 11.36 -13.63
C SER A 206 38.83 11.44 -14.98
N LYS A 207 39.28 10.30 -15.51
CA LYS A 207 39.93 10.20 -16.84
C LYS A 207 38.96 10.63 -17.95
N TRP A 208 37.72 10.16 -17.91
CA TRP A 208 36.66 10.56 -18.88
C TRP A 208 36.44 12.07 -18.88
N ASN A 209 36.26 12.66 -17.71
CA ASN A 209 36.03 14.11 -17.57
C ASN A 209 37.21 14.95 -18.11
N ASN A 210 38.42 14.46 -17.98
CA ASN A 210 39.62 15.10 -18.56
C ASN A 210 39.60 15.02 -20.11
N VAL A 211 39.29 13.83 -20.66
CA VAL A 211 39.20 13.64 -22.10
C VAL A 211 38.04 14.45 -22.70
N ALA A 212 36.90 14.44 -22.03
CA ALA A 212 35.72 15.18 -22.45
C ALA A 212 35.98 16.69 -22.53
N ARG A 213 36.63 17.26 -21.51
CA ARG A 213 37.07 18.66 -21.50
C ARG A 213 38.03 18.98 -22.64
N ASN A 214 39.06 18.15 -22.83
CA ASN A 214 40.07 18.37 -23.86
C ASN A 214 39.54 18.25 -25.28
N ARG A 215 38.50 17.44 -25.50
CA ARG A 215 37.86 17.20 -26.80
C ARG A 215 36.55 18.00 -26.99
N SER A 216 36.17 18.88 -26.05
CA SER A 216 34.92 19.65 -26.07
C SER A 216 33.68 18.77 -26.25
N ILE A 217 33.67 17.58 -25.64
CA ILE A 217 32.53 16.67 -25.63
C ILE A 217 31.52 17.22 -24.64
N ALA A 218 30.35 17.60 -25.12
CA ALA A 218 29.29 18.21 -24.30
C ALA A 218 28.46 17.20 -23.47
N SER A 219 28.69 15.89 -23.65
CA SER A 219 27.92 14.84 -22.98
C SER A 219 28.67 14.27 -21.77
N GLY A 220 27.98 14.16 -20.64
CA GLY A 220 28.43 13.42 -19.46
C GLY A 220 28.44 11.90 -19.68
N LEU A 221 29.07 11.19 -18.78
CA LEU A 221 29.09 9.73 -18.77
C LEU A 221 27.80 9.19 -18.11
N ASN A 222 27.14 8.25 -18.77
CA ASN A 222 25.93 7.59 -18.30
C ASN A 222 26.12 6.07 -18.15
N SER A 223 25.08 5.35 -17.74
CA SER A 223 25.07 3.89 -17.57
C SER A 223 25.57 3.15 -18.81
N TYR A 224 25.16 3.56 -20.00
CA TYR A 224 25.58 2.90 -21.25
C TYR A 224 27.09 2.99 -21.51
N GLY A 225 27.71 4.11 -21.11
CA GLY A 225 29.16 4.27 -21.22
C GLY A 225 29.94 3.31 -20.29
N PHE A 226 29.45 3.06 -19.10
CA PHE A 226 30.04 2.06 -18.18
C PHE A 226 29.90 0.64 -18.75
N TYR A 227 28.71 0.26 -19.22
CA TYR A 227 28.50 -1.06 -19.81
C TYR A 227 29.29 -1.26 -21.10
N ALA A 228 29.42 -0.24 -21.94
CA ALA A 228 30.23 -0.31 -23.13
C ALA A 228 31.70 -0.58 -22.79
N TYR A 229 32.24 0.07 -21.76
CA TYR A 229 33.59 -0.20 -21.27
C TYR A 229 33.72 -1.63 -20.78
N ASP A 230 32.81 -2.07 -19.91
CA ASP A 230 32.84 -3.43 -19.35
C ASP A 230 32.66 -4.50 -20.44
N SER A 231 31.84 -4.23 -21.48
CA SER A 231 31.68 -5.14 -22.62
C SER A 231 32.98 -5.41 -23.38
N VAL A 232 33.82 -4.38 -23.52
CA VAL A 232 35.13 -4.55 -24.17
C VAL A 232 36.00 -5.46 -23.32
N TRP A 233 36.00 -5.30 -22.00
CA TRP A 233 36.76 -6.15 -21.10
C TRP A 233 36.25 -7.59 -21.04
N ILE A 234 34.93 -7.79 -21.06
CA ILE A 234 34.32 -9.13 -21.12
C ILE A 234 34.82 -9.88 -22.37
N VAL A 235 34.76 -9.23 -23.53
CA VAL A 235 35.24 -9.84 -24.79
C VAL A 235 36.74 -10.06 -24.77
N ALA A 236 37.54 -9.11 -24.26
CA ALA A 236 38.98 -9.23 -24.18
C ALA A 236 39.41 -10.40 -23.28
N HIS A 237 38.82 -10.53 -22.10
CA HIS A 237 39.11 -11.66 -21.21
C HIS A 237 38.67 -13.00 -21.79
N ALA A 238 37.51 -13.05 -22.47
CA ALA A 238 37.04 -14.28 -23.09
C ALA A 238 37.97 -14.74 -24.25
N ILE A 239 38.48 -13.80 -25.03
CA ILE A 239 39.45 -14.11 -26.10
C ILE A 239 40.79 -14.58 -25.48
N ASP A 240 41.28 -13.92 -24.43
CA ASP A 240 42.51 -14.30 -23.72
C ASP A 240 42.40 -15.74 -23.20
N GLN A 241 41.30 -16.07 -22.51
CA GLN A 241 41.01 -17.42 -22.03
C GLN A 241 40.87 -18.44 -23.17
N LEU A 242 40.28 -18.07 -24.30
CA LEU A 242 40.16 -18.93 -25.47
C LEU A 242 41.55 -19.33 -26.00
N LEU A 243 42.43 -18.34 -26.12
CA LEU A 243 43.81 -18.55 -26.59
C LEU A 243 44.65 -19.32 -25.56
N ASP A 244 44.50 -19.06 -24.28
CA ASP A 244 45.20 -19.79 -23.19
C ASP A 244 44.79 -21.27 -23.17
N ASN A 245 43.56 -21.60 -23.54
CA ASN A 245 43.06 -22.98 -23.66
C ASN A 245 43.60 -23.68 -24.91
N GLY A 246 44.38 -22.99 -25.75
CA GLY A 246 45.01 -23.54 -26.96
C GLY A 246 44.07 -23.59 -28.17
N GLU A 247 42.93 -22.90 -28.12
CA GLU A 247 42.01 -22.79 -29.24
C GLU A 247 42.52 -21.77 -30.28
N GLU A 248 42.32 -22.03 -31.53
CA GLU A 248 42.71 -21.14 -32.65
C GLU A 248 41.48 -20.37 -33.18
N ILE A 249 41.72 -19.12 -33.60
CA ILE A 249 40.72 -18.27 -34.23
C ILE A 249 40.64 -18.61 -35.71
N ASN A 250 39.71 -19.47 -36.13
CA ASN A 250 39.53 -19.95 -37.48
C ASN A 250 38.19 -19.55 -38.10
N PHE A 251 38.16 -19.36 -39.39
CA PHE A 251 36.97 -19.00 -40.17
C PHE A 251 36.88 -19.85 -41.44
N SER A 252 35.73 -20.47 -41.65
CA SER A 252 35.41 -21.25 -42.83
C SER A 252 34.38 -20.56 -43.72
N ALA A 253 34.35 -20.97 -45.02
CA ALA A 253 33.31 -20.52 -45.93
C ALA A 253 32.10 -21.43 -45.83
N ASP A 254 30.90 -20.86 -45.72
CA ASP A 254 29.65 -21.62 -45.74
C ASP A 254 29.12 -21.68 -47.19
N PRO A 255 28.94 -22.88 -47.78
CA PRO A 255 28.39 -23.05 -49.11
C PRO A 255 26.97 -22.49 -49.28
N ARG A 256 26.24 -22.31 -48.21
CA ARG A 256 24.89 -21.71 -48.22
C ARG A 256 24.92 -20.20 -48.47
N LEU A 257 26.04 -19.52 -48.18
CA LEU A 257 26.23 -18.09 -48.36
C LEU A 257 26.78 -17.82 -49.79
N HIS A 258 25.89 -17.72 -50.74
CA HIS A 258 26.24 -17.39 -52.14
C HIS A 258 25.58 -16.10 -52.61
N ASP A 259 26.25 -15.37 -53.47
CA ASP A 259 25.73 -14.11 -54.00
C ASP A 259 24.59 -14.39 -55.01
N SER A 260 23.46 -13.72 -54.82
CA SER A 260 22.38 -13.78 -55.79
C SER A 260 22.62 -12.78 -56.94
N MET A 261 22.20 -13.16 -58.16
CA MET A 261 22.47 -12.46 -59.43
C MET A 261 21.97 -11.02 -59.49
N ASN A 262 21.59 -10.31 -58.60
CA ASN A 262 21.25 -8.86 -58.58
C ASN A 262 21.33 -8.25 -57.18
N SER A 263 22.01 -8.94 -56.26
CA SER A 263 22.14 -8.45 -54.89
C SER A 263 23.36 -7.52 -54.75
N THR A 264 23.18 -6.41 -54.09
CA THR A 264 24.27 -5.56 -53.62
C THR A 264 25.00 -6.15 -52.41
N LEU A 265 24.44 -7.19 -51.80
CA LEU A 265 24.99 -7.89 -50.64
C LEU A 265 25.94 -9.00 -51.15
N ARG A 266 27.19 -8.92 -50.69
CA ARG A 266 28.20 -9.97 -50.95
C ARG A 266 28.13 -11.03 -49.85
N LEU A 267 27.16 -11.94 -49.96
CA LEU A 267 26.97 -13.00 -48.94
C LEU A 267 28.15 -13.99 -48.96
N SER A 268 28.74 -14.24 -50.13
CA SER A 268 29.94 -15.09 -50.26
C SER A 268 31.18 -14.58 -49.54
N ALA A 269 31.21 -13.28 -49.17
CA ALA A 269 32.29 -12.69 -48.40
C ALA A 269 32.13 -12.91 -46.88
N LEU A 270 30.95 -13.36 -46.42
CA LEU A 270 30.71 -13.71 -45.03
C LEU A 270 31.32 -15.08 -44.75
N LYS A 271 31.94 -15.22 -43.58
CA LYS A 271 32.55 -16.45 -43.10
C LYS A 271 31.95 -16.89 -41.80
N LEU A 272 31.85 -18.19 -41.61
CA LEU A 272 31.47 -18.82 -40.36
C LEU A 272 32.65 -18.73 -39.39
N PHE A 273 32.39 -18.34 -38.16
CA PHE A 273 33.40 -18.36 -37.11
C PHE A 273 33.43 -19.74 -36.43
N ASP A 274 34.43 -20.56 -36.76
CA ASP A 274 34.50 -21.97 -36.36
C ASP A 274 34.65 -22.14 -34.84
N SER A 275 35.38 -21.22 -34.18
CA SER A 275 35.59 -21.21 -32.72
C SER A 275 34.54 -20.35 -31.99
N GLY A 276 33.41 -20.03 -32.63
CA GLY A 276 32.39 -19.14 -32.08
C GLY A 276 31.67 -19.69 -30.84
N GLU A 277 31.38 -20.99 -30.85
CA GLU A 277 30.76 -21.65 -29.67
C GLU A 277 31.72 -21.67 -28.47
N GLN A 278 33.00 -21.95 -28.73
CA GLN A 278 34.04 -21.93 -27.66
C GLN A 278 34.18 -20.54 -27.08
N LEU A 279 34.21 -19.49 -27.91
CA LEU A 279 34.26 -18.12 -27.44
C LEU A 279 32.99 -17.74 -26.65
N LEU A 280 31.82 -18.20 -27.10
CA LEU A 280 30.57 -17.99 -26.37
C LEU A 280 30.63 -18.62 -24.97
N GLN A 281 31.18 -19.83 -24.85
CA GLN A 281 31.35 -20.50 -23.55
C GLN A 281 32.31 -19.71 -22.65
N GLN A 282 33.43 -19.17 -23.17
CA GLN A 282 34.33 -18.32 -22.36
C GLN A 282 33.65 -17.02 -21.92
N LEU A 283 32.82 -16.41 -22.78
CA LEU A 283 32.01 -15.24 -22.42
C LEU A 283 31.06 -15.55 -21.26
N LEU A 284 30.39 -16.71 -21.29
CA LEU A 284 29.46 -17.14 -20.23
C LEU A 284 30.17 -17.48 -18.91
N LEU A 285 31.44 -17.91 -18.96
CA LEU A 285 32.26 -18.20 -17.77
C LEU A 285 32.89 -16.94 -17.16
N THR A 286 32.66 -15.77 -17.77
CA THR A 286 33.17 -14.49 -17.25
C THR A 286 32.78 -14.28 -15.81
N ASN A 287 33.78 -13.96 -14.96
CA ASN A 287 33.57 -13.64 -13.55
C ASN A 287 34.68 -12.68 -13.06
N PHE A 288 34.42 -11.38 -13.19
CA PHE A 288 35.32 -10.35 -12.64
C PHE A 288 34.53 -9.10 -12.24
N THR A 289 35.19 -8.18 -11.53
CA THR A 289 34.57 -6.92 -11.12
C THR A 289 34.93 -5.81 -12.11
N GLY A 290 33.92 -5.31 -12.83
CA GLY A 290 34.03 -4.18 -13.74
C GLY A 290 33.63 -2.84 -13.10
N LEU A 291 33.38 -1.83 -13.94
CA LEU A 291 32.88 -0.52 -13.50
C LEU A 291 31.43 -0.59 -13.01
N THR A 292 30.65 -1.52 -13.55
CA THR A 292 29.22 -1.71 -13.21
C THR A 292 29.01 -2.68 -12.04
N GLY A 293 30.08 -3.25 -11.50
CA GLY A 293 30.05 -4.22 -10.40
C GLY A 293 30.51 -5.61 -10.84
N GLN A 294 29.96 -6.66 -10.23
CA GLN A 294 30.33 -8.04 -10.56
C GLN A 294 29.70 -8.44 -11.90
N LEU A 295 30.55 -8.76 -12.85
CA LEU A 295 30.20 -9.24 -14.19
C LEU A 295 30.27 -10.77 -14.19
N GLN A 296 29.11 -11.38 -14.03
CA GLN A 296 28.90 -12.82 -14.08
C GLN A 296 27.51 -13.07 -14.64
N PHE A 297 27.38 -14.08 -15.49
CA PHE A 297 26.10 -14.46 -16.08
C PHE A 297 25.46 -15.63 -15.34
N ASP A 298 24.13 -15.61 -15.24
CA ASP A 298 23.32 -16.73 -14.77
C ASP A 298 23.00 -17.72 -15.92
N SER A 299 22.21 -18.76 -15.64
CA SER A 299 21.78 -19.77 -16.64
C SER A 299 20.98 -19.16 -17.78
N ASP A 300 20.29 -18.05 -17.54
CA ASP A 300 19.47 -17.34 -18.54
C ASP A 300 20.26 -16.23 -19.26
N ARG A 301 21.57 -16.18 -19.02
CA ARG A 301 22.51 -15.21 -19.59
C ARG A 301 22.26 -13.76 -19.18
N ASN A 302 21.62 -13.54 -18.03
CA ASN A 302 21.50 -12.23 -17.39
C ASN A 302 22.60 -12.03 -16.36
N LEU A 303 22.87 -10.77 -16.03
CA LEU A 303 23.77 -10.46 -14.91
C LEU A 303 23.17 -10.94 -13.58
N VAL A 304 24.00 -11.56 -12.74
CA VAL A 304 23.56 -12.26 -11.51
C VAL A 304 23.00 -11.36 -10.42
N ARG A 305 23.27 -10.07 -10.44
CA ARG A 305 22.90 -9.13 -9.36
C ARG A 305 22.24 -7.86 -9.90
N PRO A 306 21.10 -7.98 -10.60
CA PRO A 306 20.41 -6.79 -11.08
C PRO A 306 19.84 -5.99 -9.91
N ALA A 307 20.14 -4.68 -9.92
CA ALA A 307 19.68 -3.74 -8.91
C ALA A 307 19.44 -2.35 -9.50
N TYR A 308 18.52 -1.60 -8.88
CA TYR A 308 18.15 -0.25 -9.30
C TYR A 308 18.13 0.69 -8.10
N ASP A 309 18.68 1.89 -8.29
CA ASP A 309 18.41 3.05 -7.45
C ASP A 309 17.01 3.57 -7.76
N ILE A 310 16.26 3.91 -6.73
CA ILE A 310 14.96 4.56 -6.87
C ILE A 310 15.13 6.02 -6.49
N LEU A 311 15.00 6.89 -7.49
CA LEU A 311 15.17 8.32 -7.35
C LEU A 311 13.82 9.03 -7.34
N ASN A 312 13.73 10.14 -6.60
CA ASN A 312 12.60 11.06 -6.66
C ASN A 312 13.07 12.45 -7.06
N ILE A 313 12.43 13.06 -8.03
CA ILE A 313 12.73 14.42 -8.46
C ILE A 313 11.92 15.39 -7.59
N GLY A 314 12.51 15.80 -6.46
CA GLY A 314 11.87 16.69 -5.48
C GLY A 314 12.47 18.11 -5.40
N GLY A 315 13.25 18.52 -6.41
CA GLY A 315 13.95 19.80 -6.44
C GLY A 315 14.89 19.91 -7.64
N SER A 316 15.97 20.66 -7.50
CA SER A 316 17.00 20.80 -8.56
C SER A 316 17.87 19.56 -8.73
N VAL A 317 17.91 18.67 -7.74
CA VAL A 317 18.71 17.44 -7.75
C VAL A 317 17.83 16.27 -7.37
N PRO A 318 17.88 15.15 -8.11
CA PRO A 318 17.17 13.93 -7.74
C PRO A 318 17.64 13.39 -6.40
N HIS A 319 16.70 12.93 -5.57
CA HIS A 319 16.98 12.34 -4.26
C HIS A 319 16.82 10.83 -4.30
N LEU A 320 17.80 10.11 -3.75
CA LEU A 320 17.72 8.66 -3.56
C LEU A 320 16.74 8.34 -2.44
N ILE A 321 15.65 7.67 -2.79
CA ILE A 321 14.61 7.26 -1.83
C ILE A 321 14.72 5.79 -1.41
N GLY A 322 15.42 4.97 -2.16
CA GLY A 322 15.65 3.57 -1.85
C GLY A 322 16.29 2.83 -3.02
N TYR A 323 16.35 1.52 -2.88
CA TYR A 323 16.90 0.60 -3.86
C TYR A 323 15.92 -0.54 -4.11
N TRP A 324 16.09 -1.19 -5.24
CA TRP A 324 15.48 -2.48 -5.53
C TRP A 324 16.54 -3.44 -6.03
N SER A 325 16.48 -4.70 -5.62
CA SER A 325 17.27 -5.78 -6.22
C SER A 325 16.41 -7.04 -6.34
N ASN A 326 16.78 -7.93 -7.27
CA ASN A 326 16.10 -9.23 -7.40
C ASN A 326 16.28 -10.11 -6.16
N TYR A 327 17.29 -9.84 -5.33
CA TYR A 327 17.61 -10.58 -4.11
C TYR A 327 16.78 -10.12 -2.90
N SER A 328 16.64 -8.81 -2.70
CA SER A 328 16.05 -8.23 -1.49
C SER A 328 14.71 -7.54 -1.70
N GLY A 329 14.26 -7.35 -2.95
CA GLY A 329 13.15 -6.46 -3.25
C GLY A 329 13.47 -5.00 -2.93
N LEU A 330 12.47 -4.23 -2.49
CA LEU A 330 12.64 -2.83 -2.08
C LEU A 330 13.42 -2.71 -0.76
N SER A 331 14.36 -1.76 -0.68
CA SER A 331 15.16 -1.51 0.51
C SER A 331 15.63 -0.06 0.59
N VAL A 332 15.90 0.44 1.79
CA VAL A 332 16.65 1.69 2.01
C VAL A 332 18.15 1.46 2.19
N ALA A 333 18.56 0.21 2.41
CA ALA A 333 19.98 -0.18 2.44
C ALA A 333 20.47 -0.51 1.04
N ALA A 334 21.73 -0.18 0.75
CA ALA A 334 22.34 -0.48 -0.54
C ALA A 334 22.43 -2.00 -0.78
N PRO A 335 22.28 -2.45 -2.04
CA PRO A 335 22.27 -3.87 -2.40
C PRO A 335 23.48 -4.66 -1.90
N GLU A 336 24.68 -4.08 -1.92
CA GLU A 336 25.92 -4.71 -1.49
C GLU A 336 25.88 -5.16 -0.03
N ILE A 337 25.27 -4.33 0.84
CA ILE A 337 25.13 -4.63 2.28
C ILE A 337 24.19 -5.83 2.49
N LEU A 338 23.21 -6.00 1.60
CA LEU A 338 22.20 -7.04 1.70
C LEU A 338 22.68 -8.37 1.10
N TYR A 339 23.56 -8.35 0.10
CA TYR A 339 24.15 -9.56 -0.47
C TYR A 339 25.05 -10.32 0.52
N GLU A 340 25.63 -9.62 1.48
CA GLU A 340 26.48 -10.22 2.53
C GLU A 340 25.67 -10.86 3.66
N LYS A 341 24.38 -10.55 3.76
CA LYS A 341 23.49 -11.05 4.82
C LYS A 341 22.39 -11.90 4.19
N GLN A 342 22.08 -13.03 4.82
CA GLN A 342 20.86 -13.75 4.45
C GLN A 342 19.67 -12.80 4.53
N PRO A 343 18.72 -12.83 3.55
CA PRO A 343 17.57 -11.96 3.54
C PRO A 343 16.75 -12.25 4.79
N ASN A 344 16.92 -11.40 5.79
CA ASN A 344 16.05 -11.41 6.95
C ASN A 344 14.74 -10.81 6.47
N THR A 345 13.69 -11.60 6.37
CA THR A 345 12.32 -11.25 5.96
C THR A 345 11.66 -10.23 6.90
N SER A 346 12.42 -9.58 7.77
CA SER A 346 11.96 -8.56 8.70
C SER A 346 11.61 -7.26 7.97
N THR A 347 10.36 -6.92 8.03
CA THR A 347 9.62 -5.81 7.42
C THR A 347 10.17 -4.39 7.63
N SER A 348 11.20 -4.18 8.44
CA SER A 348 11.74 -2.85 8.76
C SER A 348 12.67 -2.26 7.69
N ALA A 349 13.29 -3.08 6.85
CA ALA A 349 14.19 -2.64 5.79
C ALA A 349 13.46 -2.31 4.46
N GLN A 350 12.21 -2.73 4.31
CA GLN A 350 11.40 -2.57 3.09
C GLN A 350 10.71 -1.20 2.94
N ARG A 351 11.14 -0.19 3.67
CA ARG A 351 10.54 1.15 3.60
C ARG A 351 11.33 2.05 2.67
N LEU A 352 10.64 2.68 1.71
CA LEU A 352 11.19 3.79 0.94
C LEU A 352 11.21 5.06 1.79
N LYS A 353 12.14 5.97 1.52
CA LYS A 353 12.16 7.30 2.11
C LYS A 353 10.97 8.13 1.60
N ASN A 354 10.73 9.28 2.23
CA ASN A 354 9.65 10.17 1.84
C ASN A 354 9.78 10.62 0.38
N VAL A 355 8.65 10.67 -0.31
CA VAL A 355 8.53 11.06 -1.72
C VAL A 355 7.80 12.40 -1.82
N VAL A 356 8.32 13.28 -2.63
CA VAL A 356 7.60 14.47 -3.10
C VAL A 356 6.88 14.08 -4.39
N TRP A 357 5.56 14.18 -4.39
CA TRP A 357 4.71 13.84 -5.54
C TRP A 357 4.49 15.04 -6.46
N PRO A 358 3.96 14.84 -7.69
CA PRO A 358 3.57 15.92 -8.58
C PRO A 358 2.67 16.94 -7.86
N GLY A 359 2.82 18.22 -8.22
CA GLY A 359 2.17 19.33 -7.51
C GLY A 359 2.77 19.62 -6.13
N HIS A 360 4.00 19.20 -5.85
CA HIS A 360 4.73 19.39 -4.58
C HIS A 360 4.00 18.78 -3.36
N SER A 361 3.20 17.75 -3.57
CA SER A 361 2.46 17.09 -2.50
C SER A 361 3.36 16.12 -1.72
N ALA A 362 3.27 16.14 -0.38
CA ALA A 362 3.87 15.15 0.50
C ALA A 362 2.95 13.95 0.76
N SER A 363 1.66 14.06 0.45
CA SER A 363 0.69 12.99 0.66
C SER A 363 0.66 12.04 -0.54
N LYS A 364 0.65 10.74 -0.25
CA LYS A 364 0.56 9.69 -1.26
C LYS A 364 -0.70 9.87 -2.12
N PRO A 365 -0.57 9.95 -3.47
CA PRO A 365 -1.72 9.98 -4.35
C PRO A 365 -2.53 8.69 -4.28
N LYS A 366 -3.85 8.79 -4.40
CA LYS A 366 -4.73 7.61 -4.47
C LYS A 366 -4.39 6.69 -5.65
N GLY A 367 -3.89 7.26 -6.75
CA GLY A 367 -3.50 6.54 -7.97
C GLY A 367 -4.65 6.27 -8.92
N TRP A 368 -5.84 6.77 -8.63
CA TRP A 368 -7.00 6.61 -9.49
C TRP A 368 -7.99 7.78 -9.32
N VAL A 369 -8.85 7.93 -10.31
CA VAL A 369 -9.97 8.88 -10.28
C VAL A 369 -11.15 8.25 -10.97
N PHE A 370 -12.37 8.65 -10.60
CA PHE A 370 -13.55 8.23 -11.35
C PHE A 370 -13.46 8.76 -12.79
N PRO A 371 -13.70 7.90 -13.82
CA PRO A 371 -13.50 8.30 -15.21
C PRO A 371 -14.42 9.45 -15.61
N ASN A 372 -13.81 10.48 -16.19
CA ASN A 372 -14.54 11.67 -16.65
C ASN A 372 -14.99 11.54 -18.11
N ASN A 373 -15.29 10.30 -18.53
CA ASN A 373 -15.65 9.95 -19.91
C ASN A 373 -17.13 10.12 -20.24
N GLY A 374 -17.91 10.72 -19.32
CA GLY A 374 -19.35 10.95 -19.48
C GLY A 374 -20.23 9.70 -19.36
N GLN A 375 -19.64 8.52 -19.08
CA GLN A 375 -20.41 7.32 -18.84
C GLN A 375 -20.74 7.19 -17.34
N PRO A 376 -22.02 7.00 -17.00
CA PRO A 376 -22.42 6.82 -15.60
C PRO A 376 -22.01 5.43 -15.08
N LEU A 377 -21.77 5.36 -13.77
CA LEU A 377 -21.61 4.09 -13.05
C LEU A 377 -22.91 3.30 -13.16
N ARG A 378 -22.83 2.10 -13.71
CA ARG A 378 -23.98 1.19 -13.82
C ARG A 378 -24.17 0.44 -12.51
N VAL A 379 -25.27 0.69 -11.82
CA VAL A 379 -25.62 0.09 -10.53
C VAL A 379 -26.73 -0.93 -10.74
N GLY A 380 -26.42 -2.21 -10.56
CA GLY A 380 -27.40 -3.29 -10.61
C GLY A 380 -28.26 -3.31 -9.35
N VAL A 381 -29.57 -3.30 -9.51
CA VAL A 381 -30.55 -3.23 -8.40
C VAL A 381 -31.52 -4.39 -8.53
N PRO A 382 -31.59 -5.30 -7.52
CA PRO A 382 -32.51 -6.42 -7.57
C PRO A 382 -33.97 -5.93 -7.40
N ASN A 383 -34.87 -6.41 -8.24
CA ASN A 383 -36.30 -6.13 -8.12
C ASN A 383 -36.97 -7.12 -7.16
N LYS A 384 -37.32 -6.64 -5.97
CA LYS A 384 -37.98 -7.45 -4.91
C LYS A 384 -39.40 -6.97 -4.67
N PRO A 385 -40.40 -7.53 -5.32
CA PRO A 385 -41.76 -7.03 -5.27
C PRO A 385 -42.41 -7.12 -3.89
N SER A 386 -41.98 -8.05 -3.04
CA SER A 386 -42.53 -8.26 -1.69
C SER A 386 -41.92 -7.32 -0.63
N PHE A 387 -40.82 -6.64 -0.92
CA PHE A 387 -40.11 -5.75 0.01
C PHE A 387 -39.74 -4.44 -0.69
N LYS A 388 -40.78 -3.69 -1.05
CA LYS A 388 -40.68 -2.44 -1.82
C LYS A 388 -39.96 -1.34 -1.07
N GLU A 389 -39.97 -1.39 0.25
CA GLU A 389 -39.29 -0.45 1.15
C GLU A 389 -37.76 -0.53 1.01
N LEU A 390 -37.24 -1.70 0.70
CA LEU A 390 -35.80 -1.88 0.49
C LEU A 390 -35.36 -1.37 -0.89
N VAL A 391 -36.11 -1.79 -1.93
CA VAL A 391 -35.89 -1.38 -3.32
C VAL A 391 -37.18 -1.51 -4.09
N SER A 392 -37.63 -0.43 -4.69
CA SER A 392 -38.80 -0.43 -5.57
C SER A 392 -38.53 0.30 -6.88
N ARG A 393 -39.29 -0.08 -7.91
CA ARG A 393 -39.30 0.64 -9.17
C ARG A 393 -40.28 1.82 -9.07
N ASP A 394 -39.80 3.01 -9.37
CA ASP A 394 -40.61 4.24 -9.36
C ASP A 394 -40.65 4.87 -10.75
N THR A 395 -41.60 5.76 -10.95
CA THR A 395 -41.78 6.56 -12.17
C THR A 395 -40.93 7.83 -12.19
N GLY A 396 -40.07 8.04 -11.18
CA GLY A 396 -39.16 9.17 -11.04
C GLY A 396 -37.96 9.14 -11.98
N PRO A 397 -37.14 10.21 -12.02
CA PRO A 397 -36.01 10.34 -12.95
C PRO A 397 -34.95 9.24 -12.80
N ASP A 398 -34.83 8.65 -11.62
CA ASP A 398 -33.83 7.57 -11.34
C ASP A 398 -34.46 6.17 -11.45
N ASN A 399 -35.77 6.07 -11.70
CA ASN A 399 -36.56 4.82 -11.86
C ASN A 399 -36.48 3.83 -10.68
N VAL A 400 -35.86 4.17 -9.56
CA VAL A 400 -35.73 3.31 -8.36
C VAL A 400 -35.75 4.14 -7.08
N THR A 401 -36.40 3.62 -6.04
CA THR A 401 -36.48 4.17 -4.69
C THR A 401 -36.32 3.05 -3.67
N GLY A 402 -36.08 3.39 -2.41
CA GLY A 402 -35.98 2.45 -1.30
C GLY A 402 -34.79 2.73 -0.37
N TYR A 403 -34.83 2.10 0.78
CA TYR A 403 -33.82 2.24 1.84
C TYR A 403 -32.37 2.05 1.34
N CYS A 404 -32.12 0.97 0.59
CA CYS A 404 -30.80 0.69 0.05
C CYS A 404 -30.35 1.75 -0.97
N ILE A 405 -31.26 2.29 -1.77
CA ILE A 405 -30.98 3.33 -2.76
C ILE A 405 -30.64 4.65 -2.07
N GLU A 406 -31.37 4.98 -1.00
CA GLU A 406 -31.12 6.22 -0.26
C GLU A 406 -29.78 6.20 0.45
N ILE A 407 -29.39 5.08 1.09
CA ILE A 407 -28.06 4.92 1.67
C ILE A 407 -26.97 5.04 0.60
N PHE A 408 -27.15 4.36 -0.54
CA PHE A 408 -26.20 4.45 -1.65
C PHE A 408 -26.03 5.89 -2.13
N ASN A 409 -27.14 6.59 -2.37
CA ASN A 409 -27.10 8.00 -2.81
C ASN A 409 -26.52 8.93 -1.75
N ALA A 410 -26.80 8.70 -0.48
CA ALA A 410 -26.21 9.46 0.61
C ALA A 410 -24.68 9.24 0.69
N ALA A 411 -24.22 8.00 0.53
CA ALA A 411 -22.79 7.67 0.52
C ALA A 411 -22.09 8.28 -0.71
N ILE A 412 -22.67 8.21 -1.90
CA ILE A 412 -22.14 8.83 -3.13
C ILE A 412 -21.97 10.35 -2.97
N LYS A 413 -22.89 11.03 -2.31
CA LYS A 413 -22.83 12.48 -2.06
C LYS A 413 -21.66 12.89 -1.14
N LEU A 414 -21.17 11.99 -0.32
CA LEU A 414 -20.02 12.23 0.56
C LEU A 414 -18.67 12.05 -0.16
N LEU A 415 -18.66 11.49 -1.36
CA LEU A 415 -17.43 11.33 -2.13
C LEU A 415 -16.89 12.70 -2.57
N PRO A 416 -15.55 12.91 -2.54
CA PRO A 416 -14.93 14.18 -2.90
C PRO A 416 -14.92 14.47 -4.43
N TYR A 417 -15.59 13.64 -5.21
CA TYR A 417 -15.71 13.75 -6.67
C TYR A 417 -17.10 13.30 -7.12
N PRO A 418 -17.64 13.85 -8.23
CA PRO A 418 -18.94 13.47 -8.74
C PRO A 418 -18.91 12.07 -9.35
N VAL A 419 -19.86 11.23 -8.98
CA VAL A 419 -20.05 9.89 -9.57
C VAL A 419 -21.46 9.85 -10.17
N PRO A 420 -21.62 10.13 -11.47
CA PRO A 420 -22.91 9.95 -12.12
C PRO A 420 -23.27 8.47 -12.12
N CYS A 421 -24.47 8.13 -11.66
CA CYS A 421 -24.96 6.76 -11.55
C CYS A 421 -26.14 6.52 -12.48
N GLN A 422 -26.25 5.29 -13.00
CA GLN A 422 -27.41 4.79 -13.72
C GLN A 422 -27.85 3.48 -13.08
N PHE A 423 -29.03 3.45 -12.54
CA PHE A 423 -29.59 2.25 -11.95
C PHE A 423 -30.19 1.32 -13.02
N ILE A 424 -29.85 0.03 -12.92
CA ILE A 424 -30.32 -1.03 -13.81
C ILE A 424 -31.06 -2.04 -12.96
N VAL A 425 -32.39 -2.10 -13.12
CA VAL A 425 -33.21 -3.05 -12.40
C VAL A 425 -33.03 -4.45 -12.97
N ILE A 426 -32.67 -5.39 -12.10
CA ILE A 426 -32.42 -6.80 -12.44
C ILE A 426 -33.52 -7.67 -11.84
N GLY A 427 -34.12 -8.53 -12.65
CA GLY A 427 -35.22 -9.44 -12.26
C GLY A 427 -36.56 -9.06 -12.87
N ASP A 428 -37.44 -10.05 -12.99
CA ASP A 428 -38.77 -9.94 -13.59
C ASP A 428 -39.81 -9.30 -12.66
N GLY A 429 -39.48 -9.15 -11.37
CA GLY A 429 -40.40 -8.62 -10.34
C GLY A 429 -41.53 -9.59 -9.96
N LEU A 430 -41.43 -10.87 -10.34
CA LEU A 430 -42.43 -11.89 -10.05
C LEU A 430 -41.97 -12.87 -8.95
N LYS A 431 -40.66 -13.03 -8.77
CA LYS A 431 -40.09 -13.96 -7.79
C LYS A 431 -38.95 -13.29 -7.01
N ASN A 432 -38.95 -13.53 -5.69
CA ASN A 432 -37.80 -13.21 -4.83
C ASN A 432 -36.62 -14.19 -5.11
N PRO A 433 -35.38 -13.78 -4.88
CA PRO A 433 -34.23 -14.68 -4.99
C PRO A 433 -34.32 -15.84 -3.98
N ASN A 434 -33.67 -16.97 -4.30
CA ASN A 434 -33.70 -18.21 -3.54
C ASN A 434 -33.01 -18.07 -2.17
N TYR A 435 -33.66 -18.58 -1.12
CA TYR A 435 -33.21 -18.50 0.29
C TYR A 435 -32.59 -19.80 0.81
N ASP A 436 -32.14 -20.69 -0.05
CA ASP A 436 -31.56 -22.00 0.35
C ASP A 436 -30.41 -21.87 1.35
N ASP A 437 -29.62 -20.82 1.23
CA ASP A 437 -28.48 -20.57 2.13
C ASP A 437 -28.92 -20.23 3.57
N ILE A 438 -30.05 -19.50 3.72
CA ILE A 438 -30.61 -19.17 5.04
C ILE A 438 -31.19 -20.42 5.70
N ILE A 439 -31.89 -21.27 4.93
CA ILE A 439 -32.46 -22.54 5.43
C ILE A 439 -31.34 -23.44 5.98
N ASN A 440 -30.25 -23.57 5.25
CA ASN A 440 -29.10 -24.37 5.67
C ASN A 440 -28.43 -23.82 6.95
N MET A 441 -28.32 -22.51 7.06
CA MET A 441 -27.75 -21.83 8.24
C MET A 441 -28.64 -21.99 9.48
N VAL A 442 -29.96 -21.87 9.31
CA VAL A 442 -30.96 -22.07 10.40
C VAL A 442 -30.95 -23.51 10.87
N ALA A 443 -30.93 -24.47 9.96
CA ALA A 443 -30.85 -25.90 10.30
C ALA A 443 -29.57 -26.21 11.09
N ALA A 444 -28.42 -25.65 10.70
CA ALA A 444 -27.13 -25.88 11.35
C ALA A 444 -27.02 -25.22 12.73
N ASN A 445 -27.48 -23.95 12.86
CA ASN A 445 -27.26 -23.16 14.08
C ASN A 445 -28.32 -23.40 15.16
N LEU A 446 -29.58 -23.68 14.78
CA LEU A 446 -30.70 -23.88 15.71
C LEU A 446 -31.02 -25.34 15.95
N ASN A 447 -30.31 -26.26 15.32
CA ASN A 447 -30.51 -27.73 15.44
C ASN A 447 -31.96 -28.16 15.13
N VAL A 448 -32.62 -27.46 14.19
CA VAL A 448 -34.00 -27.74 13.75
C VAL A 448 -33.93 -28.69 12.56
N PRO A 449 -34.67 -29.84 12.59
CA PRO A 449 -34.73 -30.72 11.44
C PRO A 449 -35.29 -30.01 10.21
N GLU A 450 -34.69 -30.21 9.04
CA GLU A 450 -35.08 -29.58 7.77
C GLU A 450 -36.55 -29.82 7.43
N SER A 451 -37.11 -30.97 7.84
CA SER A 451 -38.52 -31.31 7.67
C SER A 451 -39.49 -30.39 8.42
N HIS A 452 -38.99 -29.61 9.38
CA HIS A 452 -39.81 -28.63 10.14
C HIS A 452 -39.65 -27.19 9.61
N LEU A 453 -38.86 -27.00 8.57
CA LEU A 453 -38.66 -25.69 7.95
C LEU A 453 -39.61 -25.52 6.77
N VAL A 454 -40.38 -24.43 6.79
CA VAL A 454 -41.32 -24.08 5.75
C VAL A 454 -40.86 -22.79 5.08
N PRO A 455 -40.45 -22.80 3.80
CA PRO A 455 -40.08 -21.59 3.09
C PRO A 455 -41.29 -20.69 2.84
N LEU A 456 -41.16 -19.42 3.23
CA LEU A 456 -42.16 -18.38 3.03
C LEU A 456 -41.50 -17.21 2.27
N ASN A 457 -42.24 -16.59 1.34
CA ASN A 457 -41.62 -15.64 0.42
C ASN A 457 -42.19 -14.22 0.51
N THR A 458 -43.31 -14.03 1.19
CA THR A 458 -44.00 -12.73 1.25
C THR A 458 -44.42 -12.36 2.66
N ILE A 459 -44.56 -11.05 2.91
CA ILE A 459 -45.01 -10.50 4.20
C ILE A 459 -46.38 -11.07 4.60
N ASP A 460 -47.31 -11.21 3.64
CA ASP A 460 -48.63 -11.76 3.87
C ASP A 460 -48.58 -13.25 4.23
N GLU A 461 -47.72 -14.02 3.58
CA GLU A 461 -47.48 -15.43 3.94
C GLU A 461 -46.93 -15.55 5.36
N TYR A 462 -46.04 -14.63 5.82
CA TYR A 462 -45.53 -14.58 7.19
C TYR A 462 -46.68 -14.43 8.19
N ALA A 463 -47.55 -13.42 7.96
CA ALA A 463 -48.69 -13.15 8.82
C ALA A 463 -49.65 -14.34 8.89
N ASP A 464 -50.01 -14.91 7.73
CA ASP A 464 -50.92 -16.03 7.62
C ASP A 464 -50.38 -17.29 8.29
N ALA A 465 -49.08 -17.60 8.09
CA ALA A 465 -48.46 -18.77 8.68
C ALA A 465 -48.35 -18.67 10.21
N LEU A 466 -47.99 -17.49 10.74
CA LEU A 466 -47.96 -17.24 12.18
C LEU A 466 -49.35 -17.26 12.81
N ASN A 467 -50.37 -16.67 12.16
CA ASN A 467 -51.75 -16.66 12.65
C ASN A 467 -52.35 -18.07 12.71
N ARG A 468 -52.06 -18.94 11.72
CA ARG A 468 -52.51 -20.34 11.74
C ARG A 468 -51.83 -21.14 12.85
N GLY A 469 -50.58 -20.84 13.15
CA GLY A 469 -49.81 -21.56 14.14
C GLY A 469 -49.49 -23.02 13.78
N PRO A 470 -48.63 -23.70 14.53
CA PRO A 470 -48.10 -25.04 14.19
C PRO A 470 -49.15 -26.16 14.24
N LYS A 471 -50.30 -25.95 14.91
CA LYS A 471 -51.35 -26.97 15.02
C LYS A 471 -52.25 -27.01 13.80
N ASP A 472 -52.42 -25.88 13.12
CA ASP A 472 -53.34 -25.71 12.00
C ASP A 472 -52.61 -25.51 10.66
N GLY A 473 -51.41 -26.10 10.55
CA GLY A 473 -50.62 -26.09 9.32
C GLY A 473 -49.86 -24.78 9.05
N GLY A 474 -49.69 -23.96 10.07
CA GLY A 474 -48.82 -22.77 10.06
C GLY A 474 -47.50 -23.02 10.74
N VAL A 475 -46.84 -21.94 11.16
CA VAL A 475 -45.49 -21.96 11.78
C VAL A 475 -45.50 -21.41 13.20
N ALA A 476 -44.53 -21.83 14.03
CA ALA A 476 -44.39 -21.34 15.40
C ALA A 476 -43.60 -20.02 15.47
N ALA A 477 -42.69 -19.82 14.56
CA ALA A 477 -41.83 -18.64 14.48
C ALA A 477 -41.33 -18.44 13.05
N ILE A 478 -40.94 -17.23 12.71
CA ILE A 478 -40.23 -16.88 11.48
C ILE A 478 -38.80 -16.51 11.81
N VAL A 479 -37.87 -16.96 10.98
CA VAL A 479 -36.48 -16.64 11.03
C VAL A 479 -36.08 -16.02 9.69
N ASP A 480 -35.63 -14.75 9.72
CA ASP A 480 -35.22 -14.02 8.54
C ASP A 480 -34.18 -12.95 8.96
N GLU A 481 -33.61 -12.27 7.99
CA GLU A 481 -32.70 -11.14 8.22
C GLU A 481 -33.44 -9.95 8.83
N MET A 482 -32.78 -9.22 9.73
CA MET A 482 -33.42 -8.15 10.51
C MET A 482 -34.22 -7.13 9.67
N PRO A 483 -33.74 -6.60 8.53
CA PRO A 483 -34.52 -5.63 7.77
C PRO A 483 -35.86 -6.16 7.22
N TYR A 484 -35.93 -7.46 6.88
CA TYR A 484 -37.17 -8.08 6.45
C TYR A 484 -38.14 -8.23 7.62
N ILE A 485 -37.65 -8.61 8.79
CA ILE A 485 -38.43 -8.71 10.01
C ILE A 485 -38.95 -7.33 10.45
N GLU A 486 -38.17 -6.28 10.35
CA GLU A 486 -38.57 -4.90 10.68
C GLU A 486 -39.66 -4.40 9.73
N ILE A 487 -39.57 -4.68 8.43
CA ILE A 487 -40.65 -4.38 7.48
C ILE A 487 -41.91 -5.15 7.85
N PHE A 488 -41.79 -6.46 8.11
CA PHE A 488 -42.94 -7.26 8.54
C PHE A 488 -43.63 -6.68 9.78
N LEU A 489 -42.86 -6.33 10.80
CA LEU A 489 -43.37 -5.75 12.05
C LEU A 489 -43.95 -4.34 11.86
N SER A 490 -43.49 -3.59 10.87
CA SER A 490 -44.09 -2.28 10.56
C SER A 490 -45.54 -2.37 10.02
N TYR A 491 -45.89 -3.49 9.40
CA TYR A 491 -47.24 -3.77 8.93
C TYR A 491 -48.10 -4.58 9.92
N HIS A 492 -47.46 -5.43 10.75
CA HIS A 492 -48.14 -6.40 11.62
C HIS A 492 -47.71 -6.25 13.07
N CYS A 493 -48.33 -5.30 13.81
CA CYS A 493 -47.99 -4.93 15.20
C CYS A 493 -48.30 -6.02 16.23
N ASN A 494 -49.01 -7.10 15.85
CA ASN A 494 -49.40 -8.20 16.75
C ASN A 494 -48.25 -9.18 17.04
N PHE A 495 -47.14 -9.05 16.31
CA PHE A 495 -45.99 -9.91 16.44
C PHE A 495 -44.80 -9.14 17.06
N ARG A 496 -43.81 -9.88 17.54
CA ARG A 496 -42.61 -9.31 18.14
C ARG A 496 -41.38 -10.18 17.92
N ILE A 497 -40.22 -9.57 17.95
CA ILE A 497 -38.93 -10.30 17.95
C ILE A 497 -38.73 -10.96 19.33
N VAL A 498 -38.30 -12.21 19.33
CA VAL A 498 -38.02 -13.01 20.54
C VAL A 498 -36.61 -13.56 20.43
N GLY A 499 -35.78 -13.34 21.46
CA GLY A 499 -34.40 -13.79 21.49
C GLY A 499 -33.40 -12.70 21.05
N GLN A 500 -32.15 -13.12 20.88
CA GLN A 500 -31.07 -12.28 20.38
C GLN A 500 -30.74 -12.67 18.93
N GLU A 501 -30.21 -11.72 18.18
CA GLU A 501 -29.65 -11.99 16.87
C GLU A 501 -28.56 -13.06 16.97
N PHE A 502 -28.64 -14.09 16.13
CA PHE A 502 -27.66 -15.17 16.10
C PHE A 502 -26.61 -15.01 15.00
N THR A 503 -26.76 -14.00 14.14
CA THR A 503 -25.72 -13.53 13.21
C THR A 503 -25.55 -12.02 13.38
N LYS A 504 -24.31 -11.54 13.23
CA LYS A 504 -23.97 -10.11 13.26
C LYS A 504 -23.49 -9.62 11.90
N GLU A 505 -23.77 -10.36 10.85
CA GLU A 505 -23.41 -9.99 9.50
C GLU A 505 -24.35 -8.91 8.99
N GLY A 506 -23.78 -7.83 8.47
CA GLY A 506 -24.53 -6.71 7.92
C GLY A 506 -24.67 -6.81 6.41
N TRP A 507 -25.55 -6.00 5.86
CA TRP A 507 -25.70 -5.82 4.42
C TRP A 507 -24.61 -4.89 3.89
N GLY A 508 -24.21 -5.09 2.63
CA GLY A 508 -23.24 -4.28 1.96
C GLY A 508 -23.49 -4.15 0.46
N PHE A 509 -22.82 -3.19 -0.15
CA PHE A 509 -22.81 -3.04 -1.60
C PHE A 509 -21.68 -3.89 -2.19
N ALA A 510 -21.99 -4.64 -3.24
CA ALA A 510 -21.00 -5.46 -3.94
C ALA A 510 -20.33 -4.65 -5.06
N PHE A 511 -19.02 -4.74 -5.11
CA PHE A 511 -18.20 -4.12 -6.15
C PHE A 511 -17.40 -5.20 -6.88
N GLN A 512 -16.92 -4.86 -8.08
CA GLN A 512 -15.92 -5.69 -8.73
C GLN A 512 -14.73 -5.84 -7.80
N ARG A 513 -14.13 -7.03 -7.77
CA ARG A 513 -12.96 -7.31 -6.95
C ARG A 513 -11.85 -6.29 -7.22
N ASP A 514 -11.24 -5.80 -6.14
CA ASP A 514 -10.19 -4.78 -6.16
C ASP A 514 -10.63 -3.41 -6.73
N SER A 515 -11.93 -3.13 -6.78
CA SER A 515 -12.44 -1.81 -7.16
C SER A 515 -12.01 -0.75 -6.13
N PRO A 516 -11.30 0.29 -6.54
CA PRO A 516 -10.89 1.34 -5.61
C PRO A 516 -12.08 2.16 -5.07
N LEU A 517 -13.20 2.20 -5.79
CA LEU A 517 -14.44 2.84 -5.34
C LEU A 517 -15.00 2.17 -4.08
N ALA A 518 -14.78 0.87 -3.89
CA ALA A 518 -15.25 0.14 -2.72
C ALA A 518 -14.71 0.71 -1.39
N ALA A 519 -13.42 1.10 -1.37
CA ALA A 519 -12.80 1.69 -0.19
C ALA A 519 -13.37 3.08 0.15
N ASP A 520 -13.58 3.92 -0.87
CA ASP A 520 -14.16 5.25 -0.68
C ASP A 520 -15.64 5.15 -0.26
N MET A 521 -16.43 4.24 -0.85
CA MET A 521 -17.81 3.97 -0.44
C MET A 521 -17.89 3.42 0.99
N SER A 522 -16.99 2.52 1.37
CA SER A 522 -16.94 2.02 2.75
C SER A 522 -16.65 3.14 3.74
N THR A 523 -15.73 4.04 3.41
CA THR A 523 -15.45 5.23 4.22
C THR A 523 -16.67 6.16 4.33
N ALA A 524 -17.35 6.39 3.22
CA ALA A 524 -18.57 7.21 3.20
C ALA A 524 -19.69 6.60 4.07
N ILE A 525 -19.90 5.29 4.00
CA ILE A 525 -20.88 4.58 4.84
C ILE A 525 -20.52 4.70 6.33
N LEU A 526 -19.23 4.55 6.69
CA LEU A 526 -18.80 4.78 8.07
C LEU A 526 -19.07 6.21 8.54
N GLN A 527 -18.83 7.21 7.70
CA GLN A 527 -19.17 8.61 8.00
C GLN A 527 -20.68 8.82 8.20
N LEU A 528 -21.52 8.17 7.37
CA LEU A 528 -22.97 8.18 7.56
C LEU A 528 -23.37 7.57 8.91
N SER A 529 -22.72 6.48 9.30
CA SER A 529 -22.94 5.81 10.59
C SER A 529 -22.54 6.70 11.77
N GLU A 530 -21.31 7.26 11.72
CA GLU A 530 -20.78 8.12 12.79
C GLU A 530 -21.56 9.43 12.95
N SER A 531 -22.06 10.00 11.85
CA SER A 531 -22.87 11.23 11.88
C SER A 531 -24.32 11.00 12.30
N GLY A 532 -24.76 9.75 12.49
CA GLY A 532 -26.14 9.37 12.76
C GLY A 532 -27.09 9.51 11.58
N GLN A 533 -26.58 9.82 10.38
CA GLN A 533 -27.44 9.92 9.18
C GLN A 533 -27.95 8.55 8.74
N LEU A 534 -27.14 7.50 8.91
CA LEU A 534 -27.56 6.14 8.60
C LEU A 534 -28.77 5.74 9.45
N GLN A 535 -28.75 6.04 10.74
CA GLN A 535 -29.88 5.78 11.66
C GLN A 535 -31.12 6.59 11.27
N ARG A 536 -30.94 7.85 10.84
CA ARG A 536 -32.06 8.69 10.42
C ARG A 536 -32.73 8.12 9.16
N ILE A 537 -31.95 7.69 8.15
CA ILE A 537 -32.48 7.04 6.96
C ILE A 537 -33.23 5.75 7.35
N HIS A 538 -32.63 4.96 8.25
CA HIS A 538 -33.26 3.76 8.79
C HIS A 538 -34.63 4.07 9.43
N ASP A 539 -34.68 5.02 10.36
CA ASP A 539 -35.91 5.40 11.07
C ASP A 539 -36.96 5.97 10.10
N GLU A 540 -36.57 6.68 9.06
CA GLU A 540 -37.46 7.21 8.04
C GLU A 540 -38.17 6.10 7.25
N TRP A 541 -37.47 5.03 6.93
CA TRP A 541 -38.02 3.92 6.14
C TRP A 541 -38.76 2.89 6.98
N PHE A 542 -38.35 2.62 8.22
CA PHE A 542 -38.89 1.55 9.04
C PHE A 542 -39.79 2.05 10.18
N SER A 543 -39.76 3.33 10.58
CA SER A 543 -40.64 3.89 11.59
C SER A 543 -42.00 4.37 11.05
N ARG A 544 -42.27 4.26 9.75
CA ARG A 544 -43.56 4.52 9.14
C ARG A 544 -44.56 3.40 9.49
N SER A 545 -44.74 3.14 10.78
CA SER A 545 -45.69 2.13 11.20
C SER A 545 -47.10 2.71 11.27
N SER A 546 -48.05 1.98 10.71
CA SER A 546 -49.50 2.15 10.97
C SER A 546 -49.86 1.75 12.42
N CYS A 547 -48.89 1.34 13.22
CA CYS A 547 -49.08 0.96 14.61
C CYS A 547 -49.04 2.19 15.49
N SER A 548 -50.21 2.72 15.85
CA SER A 548 -50.32 3.81 16.81
C SER A 548 -49.79 3.41 18.19
N SER A 549 -49.04 4.31 18.76
CA SER A 549 -48.22 4.22 19.96
C SER A 549 -48.95 4.14 21.29
N ASP A 550 -49.94 3.24 21.48
CA ASP A 550 -50.55 3.16 22.78
C ASP A 550 -50.19 1.94 23.64
N ASP A 551 -49.39 0.97 23.10
CA ASP A 551 -49.01 -0.23 23.89
C ASP A 551 -47.59 -0.77 23.67
N SER A 552 -46.65 0.00 23.17
CA SER A 552 -45.29 -0.49 22.98
C SER A 552 -44.24 0.26 23.80
N GLU A 553 -44.39 0.28 25.13
CA GLU A 553 -43.26 0.42 26.05
C GLU A 553 -42.52 -0.93 26.16
N MET A 554 -42.04 -1.47 25.07
CA MET A 554 -40.97 -2.48 25.11
C MET A 554 -40.03 -2.32 23.92
N GLY A 555 -39.72 -1.07 23.58
CA GLY A 555 -38.50 -0.71 22.83
C GLY A 555 -37.32 -1.09 23.67
N ALA A 556 -36.25 -1.56 23.03
CA ALA A 556 -34.96 -1.82 23.65
C ALA A 556 -34.71 -0.76 24.72
N THR A 557 -34.73 -1.17 25.99
CA THR A 557 -34.54 -0.28 27.12
C THR A 557 -33.20 0.44 26.92
N ARG A 558 -33.25 1.67 26.42
CA ARG A 558 -32.10 2.57 26.54
C ARG A 558 -31.75 2.53 28.01
N LEU A 559 -30.58 1.97 28.31
CA LEU A 559 -30.03 1.97 29.66
C LEU A 559 -29.89 3.42 30.09
N GLY A 560 -30.95 3.99 30.62
CA GLY A 560 -31.00 5.33 31.16
C GLY A 560 -30.34 5.35 32.55
N LEU A 561 -30.05 6.53 33.05
CA LEU A 561 -29.53 6.73 34.43
C LEU A 561 -30.35 5.95 35.49
N GLY A 562 -31.65 5.74 35.26
CA GLY A 562 -32.53 4.95 36.12
C GLY A 562 -32.17 3.46 36.18
N SER A 563 -31.61 2.88 35.14
CA SER A 563 -31.21 1.47 35.12
C SER A 563 -29.94 1.19 35.94
N PHE A 564 -29.15 2.22 36.19
CA PHE A 564 -27.91 2.14 36.95
C PHE A 564 -28.05 2.75 38.36
N TRP A 565 -29.26 3.16 38.76
CA TRP A 565 -29.46 3.83 40.03
C TRP A 565 -28.95 3.01 41.23
N GLY A 566 -29.19 1.70 41.26
CA GLY A 566 -28.68 0.81 42.28
C GLY A 566 -27.16 0.71 42.33
N LEU A 567 -26.51 0.71 41.16
CA LEU A 567 -25.05 0.70 41.04
C LEU A 567 -24.45 2.01 41.54
N PHE A 568 -25.02 3.14 41.14
CA PHE A 568 -24.56 4.46 41.62
C PHE A 568 -24.79 4.64 43.11
N LEU A 569 -25.91 4.12 43.66
CA LEU A 569 -26.17 4.12 45.10
C LEU A 569 -25.13 3.31 45.86
N MET A 570 -24.78 2.09 45.39
CA MET A 570 -23.75 1.27 46.01
C MET A 570 -22.39 1.94 45.94
N CYS A 571 -22.00 2.50 44.80
CA CYS A 571 -20.75 3.23 44.66
C CYS A 571 -20.71 4.46 45.61
N ALA A 572 -21.81 5.21 45.69
CA ALA A 572 -21.91 6.37 46.61
C ALA A 572 -21.78 5.94 48.07
N LEU A 573 -22.43 4.84 48.48
CA LEU A 573 -22.33 4.32 49.87
C LEU A 573 -20.89 3.87 50.17
N ILE A 574 -20.21 3.20 49.24
CA ILE A 574 -18.81 2.80 49.43
C ILE A 574 -17.90 4.02 49.53
N CYS A 575 -18.11 5.04 48.70
CA CYS A 575 -17.34 6.30 48.79
C CYS A 575 -17.57 7.04 50.11
N VAL A 576 -18.82 7.13 50.56
CA VAL A 576 -19.15 7.73 51.85
C VAL A 576 -18.52 6.95 53.01
N PHE A 577 -18.60 5.62 52.98
CA PHE A 577 -17.97 4.77 53.99
C PHE A 577 -16.45 4.95 54.02
N ALA A 578 -15.81 4.96 52.84
CA ALA A 578 -14.38 5.21 52.74
C ALA A 578 -13.98 6.60 53.30
N LEU A 579 -14.79 7.64 53.02
CA LEU A 579 -14.60 8.98 53.56
C LEU A 579 -14.74 9.01 55.08
N VAL A 580 -15.78 8.36 55.61
CA VAL A 580 -15.98 8.25 57.06
C VAL A 580 -14.81 7.52 57.74
N MET A 581 -14.36 6.42 57.18
CA MET A 581 -13.18 5.68 57.67
C MET A 581 -11.90 6.53 57.57
N PHE A 582 -11.73 7.29 56.51
CA PHE A 582 -10.61 8.22 56.37
C PHE A 582 -10.64 9.30 57.45
N PHE A 583 -11.77 9.97 57.67
CA PHE A 583 -11.89 10.98 58.69
C PHE A 583 -11.75 10.41 60.10
N ALA A 584 -12.32 9.23 60.39
CA ALA A 584 -12.14 8.53 61.64
C ALA A 584 -10.66 8.22 61.91
N ARG A 585 -9.93 7.77 60.88
CA ARG A 585 -8.50 7.52 61.00
C ARG A 585 -7.69 8.79 61.21
N VAL A 586 -8.02 9.88 60.51
CA VAL A 586 -7.39 11.19 60.68
C VAL A 586 -7.65 11.73 62.06
N CYS A 587 -8.89 11.67 62.60
CA CYS A 587 -9.23 12.07 63.94
C CYS A 587 -8.51 11.23 65.00
N TRP A 588 -8.37 9.91 64.76
CA TRP A 588 -7.64 9.04 65.70
C TRP A 588 -6.13 9.32 65.66
N GLN A 589 -5.55 9.61 64.53
CA GLN A 589 -4.15 10.03 64.38
C GLN A 589 -3.93 11.41 65.04
N TYR A 590 -4.86 12.34 64.84
CA TYR A 590 -4.82 13.65 65.44
C TYR A 590 -4.89 13.57 66.97
N SER A 591 -5.73 12.70 67.52
CA SER A 591 -5.82 12.43 68.96
C SER A 591 -4.53 11.85 69.57
N LYS A 592 -3.76 11.11 68.76
CA LYS A 592 -2.45 10.59 69.20
C LYS A 592 -1.29 11.58 69.05
N TYR A 593 -1.43 12.58 68.14
CA TYR A 593 -0.38 13.58 67.89
C TYR A 593 -0.22 14.64 68.97
N SER A 594 -1.15 14.76 69.87
CA SER A 594 -1.17 15.77 70.96
C SER A 594 -0.22 15.41 72.09
N GLY A 595 1.04 15.04 71.83
CA GLY A 595 1.93 14.64 72.90
C GLY A 595 3.41 14.44 72.61
N SER A 596 4.01 15.19 71.68
CA SER A 596 5.48 15.21 71.58
C SER A 596 5.96 16.60 71.16
N GLU A 597 6.46 17.35 72.10
CA GLU A 597 7.30 18.53 71.85
C GLU A 597 8.66 18.07 71.37
N GLU A 598 9.15 18.71 70.32
CA GLU A 598 10.53 18.58 69.79
C GLU A 598 11.50 19.23 70.84
N PRO A 599 12.70 18.66 71.08
CA PRO A 599 13.77 19.33 71.79
C PRO A 599 14.51 20.31 70.87
N ASP A 600 14.62 21.55 71.29
CA ASP A 600 15.44 22.61 70.75
C ASP A 600 16.93 22.32 70.95
N GLU A 601 17.76 22.65 69.96
CA GLU A 601 19.22 22.64 70.01
C GLU A 601 19.78 23.72 71.00
N PRO A 602 20.93 23.46 71.61
CA PRO A 602 21.51 24.36 72.59
C PRO A 602 22.26 25.53 71.93
N LYS A 603 22.02 26.74 72.47
CA LYS A 603 22.98 27.86 72.37
C LYS A 603 23.40 28.29 73.80
N ASP A 604 24.71 28.35 73.88
CA ASP A 604 25.55 28.71 74.98
C ASP A 604 25.20 30.07 75.65
N ASP A 605 25.59 30.09 76.94
CA ASP A 605 26.15 31.14 77.81
C ASP A 605 25.26 31.97 78.77
N SER A 606 25.55 31.61 79.96
CA SER A 606 25.89 32.42 81.13
C SER A 606 24.80 33.14 81.98
N ALA A 607 24.90 32.79 83.21
CA ALA A 607 24.76 33.58 84.46
C ALA A 607 23.40 33.67 85.13
N GLY A 608 23.36 33.12 86.34
CA GLY A 608 22.96 33.80 87.52
C GLY A 608 21.66 33.39 88.22
N THR A 609 21.78 32.50 89.16
CA THR A 609 21.19 32.49 90.53
C THR A 609 19.82 33.15 90.77
N ALA A 610 19.05 32.40 91.49
CA ALA A 610 17.98 32.69 92.46
C ALA A 610 16.57 32.32 91.94
N GLU A 611 15.83 31.55 92.54
CA GLU A 611 15.50 31.20 93.86
C GLU A 611 14.21 30.39 93.89
N ILE A 612 14.28 29.27 94.43
CA ILE A 612 13.35 28.41 95.10
C ILE A 612 12.24 29.21 95.78
N ALA A 613 11.04 29.22 95.23
CA ALA A 613 9.80 29.39 96.02
C ALA A 613 8.55 29.63 95.14
N ALA A 614 8.12 28.65 94.33
CA ALA A 614 6.76 28.68 93.77
C ALA A 614 6.24 27.28 93.34
N GLU A 615 6.74 26.23 94.04
CA GLU A 615 6.41 24.84 93.63
C GLU A 615 5.20 24.24 94.33
N ALA A 616 4.40 25.02 95.05
CA ALA A 616 3.30 24.48 95.86
C ALA A 616 1.89 24.94 95.43
N VAL A 617 1.71 25.77 94.43
CA VAL A 617 0.35 26.26 94.06
C VAL A 617 -0.13 25.84 92.69
N ALA A 618 0.71 25.15 91.87
CA ALA A 618 0.34 24.76 90.50
C ALA A 618 -0.26 23.36 90.39
N GLU A 619 -0.37 22.55 91.41
CA GLU A 619 -0.80 21.15 91.31
C GLU A 619 -2.30 20.91 91.53
N MET A 620 -3.10 21.95 91.72
CA MET A 620 -4.56 21.82 91.98
C MET A 620 -5.47 22.38 90.85
N GLN A 621 -4.95 22.74 89.69
CA GLN A 621 -5.79 23.23 88.60
C GLN A 621 -5.69 22.42 87.27
N ARG A 622 -5.18 21.20 87.24
CA ARG A 622 -5.10 20.35 86.05
C ARG A 622 -6.11 19.21 86.08
N ARG A 623 -7.40 19.51 86.03
CA ARG A 623 -8.42 18.59 85.53
C ARG A 623 -9.56 19.38 84.90
N ARG A 624 -9.28 19.93 83.64
CA ARG A 624 -10.34 20.32 82.75
C ARG A 624 -10.14 19.54 81.43
N PRO A 625 -11.19 18.95 80.83
CA PRO A 625 -11.07 18.25 79.54
C PRO A 625 -10.72 19.26 78.42
N LYS A 626 -9.64 19.01 77.65
CA LYS A 626 -9.23 19.82 76.53
C LYS A 626 -10.36 19.84 75.47
N ARG A 627 -10.81 21.04 75.12
CA ARG A 627 -11.70 21.27 73.96
C ARG A 627 -11.05 20.73 72.69
N LEU A 628 -11.88 20.10 71.86
CA LEU A 628 -11.47 19.76 70.50
C LEU A 628 -10.86 20.99 69.81
N GLY A 629 -9.65 20.84 69.21
CA GLY A 629 -8.96 21.91 68.52
C GLY A 629 -9.80 22.45 67.34
N SER A 630 -9.56 23.71 67.05
CA SER A 630 -10.28 24.42 65.96
C SER A 630 -10.19 23.68 64.62
N PHE A 631 -11.27 23.67 63.83
CA PHE A 631 -11.33 23.11 62.48
C PHE A 631 -10.15 23.55 61.64
N LYS A 632 -9.59 24.74 61.88
CA LYS A 632 -8.42 25.29 61.20
C LYS A 632 -7.13 24.50 61.52
N GLU A 633 -6.96 23.97 62.74
CA GLU A 633 -5.81 23.14 63.13
C GLU A 633 -5.92 21.71 62.49
N LEU A 634 -7.13 21.20 62.38
CA LEU A 634 -7.37 19.94 61.68
C LEU A 634 -7.03 20.05 60.17
N MET A 635 -7.41 21.15 59.53
CA MET A 635 -7.07 21.40 58.12
C MET A 635 -5.56 21.55 57.93
N GLN A 636 -4.85 22.26 58.78
CA GLN A 636 -3.38 22.36 58.74
C GLN A 636 -2.69 21.00 58.89
N PHE A 637 -3.23 20.11 59.69
CA PHE A 637 -2.73 18.74 59.83
C PHE A 637 -2.98 17.90 58.61
N VAL A 638 -4.15 18.05 57.96
CA VAL A 638 -4.48 17.37 56.72
C VAL A 638 -3.56 17.82 55.58
N ASP A 639 -3.33 19.13 55.44
CA ASP A 639 -2.44 19.70 54.42
C ASP A 639 -0.99 19.19 54.58
N LYS A 640 -0.51 19.11 55.85
CA LYS A 640 0.82 18.57 56.17
C LYS A 640 0.94 17.08 55.77
N LYS A 641 -0.12 16.31 56.01
CA LYS A 641 -0.15 14.88 55.65
C LYS A 641 -0.26 14.66 54.12
N GLU A 642 -0.98 15.50 53.43
CA GLU A 642 -1.05 15.46 51.95
C GLU A 642 0.34 15.72 51.34
N GLU A 643 1.09 16.66 51.91
CA GLU A 643 2.45 16.96 51.45
C GLU A 643 3.43 15.81 51.72
N GLU A 644 3.31 15.11 52.87
CA GLU A 644 4.08 13.90 53.16
C GLU A 644 3.78 12.76 52.19
N VAL A 645 2.53 12.53 51.85
CA VAL A 645 2.12 11.51 50.85
C VAL A 645 2.63 11.88 49.46
N ARG A 646 2.56 13.13 49.08
CA ARG A 646 3.08 13.64 47.80
C ARG A 646 4.60 13.49 47.70
N LYS A 647 5.34 13.68 48.81
CA LYS A 647 6.79 13.44 48.90
C LYS A 647 7.13 11.94 48.82
N SER A 648 6.30 11.07 49.38
CA SER A 648 6.47 9.62 49.34
C SER A 648 6.19 9.03 47.94
N MET A 649 5.20 9.55 47.20
CA MET A 649 4.93 9.15 45.82
C MET A 649 6.02 9.58 44.83
N LYS A 650 6.72 10.68 45.08
CA LYS A 650 7.88 11.13 44.27
C LYS A 650 9.15 10.32 44.52
N ARG A 651 9.21 9.45 45.52
CA ARG A 651 10.38 8.64 45.90
C ARG A 651 10.31 7.18 45.45
N ARG A 652 9.32 6.75 44.62
CA ARG A 652 9.34 5.42 44.02
C ARG A 652 10.06 5.49 42.66
N PRO A 653 11.24 4.85 42.50
CA PRO A 653 11.86 4.67 41.19
C PRO A 653 11.02 3.69 40.36
N SER A 654 10.90 3.98 39.09
CA SER A 654 10.36 3.09 38.07
C SER A 654 11.32 1.89 37.91
N GLU A 655 10.92 0.74 38.41
CA GLU A 655 11.49 -0.53 37.98
C GLU A 655 10.73 -1.00 36.75
N LYS A 656 11.39 -0.89 35.60
CA LYS A 656 11.14 -1.67 34.40
C LYS A 656 12.20 -2.75 34.29
N ASP A 657 11.73 -3.88 33.79
CA ASP A 657 12.43 -4.95 33.12
C ASP A 657 13.07 -6.05 33.99
N ASN A 658 12.51 -7.18 33.85
CA ASN A 658 13.09 -8.46 33.40
C ASN A 658 12.41 -9.67 34.03
N GLN A 659 11.82 -10.47 33.17
CA GLN A 659 11.80 -11.94 33.14
C GLN A 659 10.62 -12.34 32.25
N GLY A 660 10.72 -12.97 31.12
CA GLY A 660 11.59 -14.09 30.77
C GLY A 660 10.81 -15.39 30.94
N VAL A 661 10.58 -16.08 29.78
CA VAL A 661 10.31 -17.53 29.66
C VAL A 661 8.87 -18.03 29.81
N GLY A 662 8.43 -18.70 28.74
CA GLY A 662 7.43 -19.75 28.81
C GLY A 662 6.61 -19.95 27.55
N SER A 663 7.11 -20.82 26.69
CA SER A 663 6.45 -21.45 25.55
C SER A 663 5.08 -22.03 25.89
N SER A 664 4.17 -21.99 24.95
CA SER A 664 3.51 -23.23 24.49
C SER A 664 2.65 -22.99 23.26
N ASP A 665 2.81 -23.91 22.35
CA ASP A 665 2.09 -24.20 21.13
C ASP A 665 0.58 -24.09 21.21
N ALA A 666 -0.02 -23.62 20.13
CA ALA A 666 -1.20 -24.24 19.54
C ALA A 666 -1.37 -23.86 18.08
N GLN A 667 -1.26 -24.87 17.26
CA GLN A 667 -1.73 -25.01 15.88
C GLN A 667 -3.20 -24.65 15.72
N SER A 668 -3.57 -24.12 14.57
CA SER A 668 -4.43 -24.69 13.51
C SER A 668 -5.06 -23.57 12.71
N VAL A 669 -4.84 -23.62 11.42
CA VAL A 669 -5.71 -24.11 10.34
C VAL A 669 -7.01 -23.31 10.19
N ALA A 670 -7.08 -22.52 9.20
CA ALA A 670 -7.86 -22.48 7.98
C ALA A 670 -7.75 -21.09 7.32
#